data_c69998845f5e3b0c61f6b91388134862
#
_entry.id   c69998845f5e3b0c61f6b91388134862
#
_cell.length_a   1.000
_cell.length_b   1.000
_cell.length_c   1.000
_cell.angle_alpha   90.00
_cell.angle_beta   90.00
_cell.angle_gamma   90.00
#
_symmetry.space_group_name_H-M   'P 1'
#
loop_
_entity.id
_entity.type
_entity.pdbx_description
1 polymer ?
#
loop_
_entity_poly.entity_id
_entity_poly.type
_entity_poly.pdbx_seq_one_letter_code
_entity_poly.pdbx_strand_id
1 'polypeptide(L)'
;MATKDKELTPMQRQYNEIKEKNQDCILFFRLGDFYEMFNDDARTAAKELDLTLTTRDRGKPKEEQTPMCGVPYHSVDSYIARLVQKGYKVAICEQMTDPATTKGLVERDITRIVTPGTVTESCMLDESKNNYMACLYGMGGKFGLAFCDVSTGAFFVTVCSDAQSVASELGRFAPSEVLRFGAGVEEETISDALFRRLGCCVDEGHEQQFRLEAAEELLERHFEQNLAQLGIAGMDTAVIASGALLQVLLDVQKNDLKHIRQLQYYTNGKFMELDMDARRNLELTETMRAKEKKGSLLWVLDKTHTAMGGRMLRSWMEKPLLDVAEISRRHGAVEDLVENPIVRGELTEALKDVSDLERVMTRIVTGTVNCRDLLGLARGFRALPEVKTQLQNCESPLLHKLEAAIDPLTDCADLIENTIVDDPPLTVREGGIIRKGANADADRLRDIMDGGKDIIASIEASEKEKTGIRTLKVSFNRVFGYYIEVSKSFMDQVPGHYIRKQTLANCERYITQELKELEEQVLTAKDRLTALEYQIFTQLREHLARQAARVQLTASAVASADVLCSLASVAVQRGYCRPEITLGREIHIENGRHPVVEAVLKDTLFVPNDTNLGSDDNQVAIITGPNMAGKSTYMRQVALIVLMAQMGSFVPARSAKIGLVDRVFTRIGASDDLASGQSTFMVEMAEVASILKYATSRSLLILDEIGRGTSTYDGMAIARAVLEYAASPKRLGAKTLFATHYHELSTMEQRLPNVKNYNIAVKKRGDQMIFLRKIVPGATDDSYGIEVAKLAGIPNTVISRAREILEELEAEGGRVQMVAEVAADDQVSMMDLTGQQVIAALEAITVETLTPIEAMNELYKLKKMLQ
;
A
#
# COMPACT_ATOMS: atom_id res chain seq x y z
N MET A 1 17.37 10.83 50.23
CA MET A 1 18.68 10.13 50.14
C MET A 1 19.21 10.43 48.76
N ALA A 2 20.25 11.25 48.65
CA ALA A 2 20.85 11.63 47.39
C ALA A 2 21.55 10.42 46.78
N THR A 3 21.08 9.99 45.63
CA THR A 3 21.75 9.01 44.78
C THR A 3 23.07 9.64 44.32
N LYS A 4 24.19 9.01 44.66
CA LYS A 4 25.52 9.34 44.15
C LYS A 4 25.44 9.39 42.62
N ASP A 5 25.68 10.57 42.05
CA ASP A 5 25.93 10.74 40.60
C ASP A 5 27.11 9.85 40.21
N LYS A 6 26.83 8.72 39.57
CA LYS A 6 27.85 7.90 38.91
C LYS A 6 28.44 8.78 37.84
N GLU A 7 29.76 8.98 37.83
CA GLU A 7 30.46 9.65 36.74
C GLU A 7 30.26 8.83 35.43
N LEU A 8 29.28 9.27 34.61
CA LEU A 8 29.03 8.71 33.30
C LEU A 8 30.22 9.03 32.39
N THR A 9 30.65 8.09 31.59
CA THR A 9 31.66 8.38 30.56
C THR A 9 31.12 9.41 29.56
N PRO A 10 31.97 10.20 28.92
CA PRO A 10 31.52 11.20 27.94
C PRO A 10 30.61 10.61 26.84
N MET A 11 30.87 9.37 26.38
CA MET A 11 30.06 8.65 25.43
C MET A 11 28.69 8.31 26.00
N GLN A 12 28.60 7.85 27.26
CA GLN A 12 27.32 7.53 27.90
C GLN A 12 26.46 8.78 28.13
N ARG A 13 27.09 9.94 28.39
CA ARG A 13 26.36 11.22 28.47
C ARG A 13 25.75 11.58 27.14
N GLN A 14 26.51 11.50 26.04
CA GLN A 14 26.03 11.77 24.71
C GLN A 14 24.87 10.80 24.32
N TYR A 15 24.99 9.52 24.65
CA TYR A 15 23.90 8.54 24.43
C TYR A 15 22.63 8.94 25.18
N ASN A 16 22.74 9.25 26.46
CA ASN A 16 21.59 9.60 27.28
C ASN A 16 20.94 10.92 26.84
N GLU A 17 21.69 11.93 26.47
CA GLU A 17 21.18 13.21 25.95
C GLU A 17 20.39 13.02 24.65
N ILE A 18 20.86 12.15 23.76
CA ILE A 18 20.15 11.82 22.50
C ILE A 18 18.91 10.98 22.80
N LYS A 19 19.01 10.01 23.73
CA LYS A 19 17.89 9.15 24.12
C LYS A 19 16.78 9.91 24.83
N GLU A 20 17.09 10.86 25.69
CA GLU A 20 16.11 11.71 26.39
C GLU A 20 15.20 12.48 25.43
N LYS A 21 15.71 12.86 24.27
CA LYS A 21 14.95 13.53 23.21
C LYS A 21 14.12 12.58 22.34
N ASN A 22 14.39 11.26 22.39
CA ASN A 22 13.79 10.25 21.53
C ASN A 22 13.45 8.99 22.35
N GLN A 23 12.66 9.16 23.40
CA GLN A 23 12.35 8.10 24.36
C GLN A 23 11.53 6.97 23.75
N ASP A 24 10.69 7.26 22.79
CA ASP A 24 9.81 6.33 22.06
C ASP A 24 10.53 5.50 20.99
N CYS A 25 11.79 5.81 20.66
CA CYS A 25 12.56 5.13 19.63
C CYS A 25 13.61 4.20 20.24
N ILE A 26 13.88 3.05 19.61
CA ILE A 26 15.07 2.23 19.90
C ILE A 26 16.27 2.93 19.25
N LEU A 27 17.25 3.35 20.06
CA LEU A 27 18.40 4.12 19.60
C LEU A 27 19.52 3.21 19.11
N PHE A 28 19.78 3.21 17.81
CA PHE A 28 20.91 2.54 17.16
C PHE A 28 22.10 3.51 17.12
N PHE A 29 22.99 3.38 18.10
CA PHE A 29 24.08 4.32 18.32
C PHE A 29 25.38 3.80 17.69
N ARG A 30 25.92 4.51 16.70
CA ARG A 30 27.09 4.11 15.93
C ARG A 30 28.39 4.16 16.76
N LEU A 31 29.06 3.01 16.86
CA LEU A 31 30.36 2.87 17.52
C LEU A 31 31.28 2.00 16.66
N GLY A 32 32.13 2.65 15.86
CA GLY A 32 32.98 1.97 14.90
C GLY A 32 32.16 1.19 13.85
N ASP A 33 32.37 -0.11 13.77
CA ASP A 33 31.71 -0.99 12.78
C ASP A 33 30.38 -1.56 13.28
N PHE A 34 29.88 -1.11 14.45
CA PHE A 34 28.64 -1.59 15.03
C PHE A 34 27.68 -0.44 15.33
N TYR A 35 26.39 -0.75 15.29
CA TYR A 35 25.38 -0.01 16.03
C TYR A 35 25.13 -0.71 17.34
N GLU A 36 25.33 0.00 18.44
CA GLU A 36 25.15 -0.51 19.80
C GLU A 36 23.90 0.12 20.44
N MET A 37 23.17 -0.70 21.16
CA MET A 37 21.99 -0.32 21.94
C MET A 37 22.30 -0.55 23.41
N PHE A 38 21.78 0.31 24.29
CA PHE A 38 22.05 0.23 25.73
C PHE A 38 20.74 0.20 26.54
N ASN A 39 20.82 -0.21 27.79
CA ASN A 39 19.74 -0.20 28.78
C ASN A 39 18.49 -0.97 28.27
N ASP A 40 17.31 -0.34 28.32
CA ASP A 40 16.04 -0.96 27.92
C ASP A 40 15.96 -1.18 26.40
N ASP A 41 16.58 -0.32 25.59
CA ASP A 41 16.69 -0.54 24.15
C ASP A 41 17.45 -1.83 23.85
N ALA A 42 18.53 -2.11 24.58
CA ALA A 42 19.28 -3.35 24.41
C ALA A 42 18.48 -4.59 24.82
N ARG A 43 17.69 -4.50 25.88
CA ARG A 43 16.82 -5.60 26.32
C ARG A 43 15.74 -5.89 25.30
N THR A 44 15.08 -4.84 24.81
CA THR A 44 14.04 -4.94 23.78
C THR A 44 14.60 -5.50 22.48
N ALA A 45 15.67 -4.90 21.97
CA ALA A 45 16.30 -5.34 20.73
C ALA A 45 16.86 -6.77 20.83
N ALA A 46 17.49 -7.15 21.95
CA ALA A 46 17.98 -8.50 22.14
C ALA A 46 16.86 -9.54 22.10
N LYS A 47 15.71 -9.24 22.73
CA LYS A 47 14.53 -10.12 22.71
C LYS A 47 13.89 -10.21 21.32
N GLU A 48 13.69 -9.07 20.66
CA GLU A 48 12.94 -9.02 19.39
C GLU A 48 13.76 -9.49 18.17
N LEU A 49 15.08 -9.37 18.27
CA LEU A 49 16.02 -9.70 17.19
C LEU A 49 16.81 -10.99 17.42
N ASP A 50 16.61 -11.67 18.55
CA ASP A 50 17.38 -12.84 19.01
C ASP A 50 18.89 -12.56 19.11
N LEU A 51 19.26 -11.37 19.65
CA LEU A 51 20.64 -10.98 19.84
C LEU A 51 21.13 -11.35 21.24
N THR A 52 22.43 -11.60 21.34
CA THR A 52 23.08 -11.84 22.63
C THR A 52 23.15 -10.55 23.44
N LEU A 53 22.50 -10.53 24.61
CA LEU A 53 22.63 -9.44 25.56
C LEU A 53 23.98 -9.56 26.28
N THR A 54 24.78 -8.52 26.24
CA THR A 54 26.12 -8.44 26.84
C THR A 54 26.25 -7.18 27.71
N THR A 55 27.44 -6.89 28.21
CA THR A 55 27.76 -5.68 28.98
C THR A 55 29.16 -5.22 28.71
N ARG A 56 29.41 -3.93 28.74
CA ARG A 56 30.78 -3.36 28.72
C ARG A 56 31.43 -3.40 30.09
N ASP A 57 30.66 -3.43 31.17
CA ASP A 57 31.12 -3.33 32.55
C ASP A 57 31.33 -4.71 33.20
N ARG A 58 31.98 -5.64 32.51
CA ARG A 58 32.17 -7.04 32.98
C ARG A 58 32.82 -7.18 34.37
N GLY A 59 33.51 -6.12 34.85
CA GLY A 59 34.15 -6.13 36.17
C GLY A 59 33.28 -5.61 37.31
N LYS A 60 32.04 -5.14 37.07
CA LYS A 60 31.13 -4.61 38.07
C LYS A 60 30.12 -5.66 38.51
N PRO A 61 29.51 -5.51 39.72
CA PRO A 61 28.38 -6.33 40.15
C PRO A 61 27.26 -6.33 39.09
N LYS A 62 26.54 -7.44 38.92
CA LYS A 62 25.47 -7.60 37.91
C LYS A 62 24.42 -6.48 37.95
N GLU A 63 24.11 -5.95 39.12
CA GLU A 63 23.13 -4.88 39.32
C GLU A 63 23.65 -3.49 38.82
N GLU A 64 24.94 -3.37 38.63
CA GLU A 64 25.59 -2.13 38.15
C GLU A 64 26.04 -2.19 36.69
N GLN A 65 25.86 -3.32 36.05
CA GLN A 65 26.24 -3.53 34.65
C GLN A 65 25.23 -2.87 33.71
N THR A 66 25.73 -2.15 32.73
CA THR A 66 24.90 -1.57 31.65
C THR A 66 24.62 -2.63 30.58
N PRO A 67 23.36 -3.12 30.43
CA PRO A 67 23.00 -4.04 29.39
C PRO A 67 23.29 -3.43 28.01
N MET A 68 23.80 -4.23 27.10
CA MET A 68 24.14 -3.79 25.77
C MET A 68 23.97 -4.94 24.77
N CYS A 69 23.53 -4.64 23.58
CA CYS A 69 23.64 -5.50 22.41
C CYS A 69 24.04 -4.67 21.19
N GLY A 70 24.46 -5.30 20.10
CA GLY A 70 24.91 -4.57 18.91
C GLY A 70 24.79 -5.41 17.65
N VAL A 71 24.67 -4.72 16.52
CA VAL A 71 24.60 -5.29 15.17
C VAL A 71 25.65 -4.66 14.27
N PRO A 72 26.22 -5.41 13.31
CA PRO A 72 27.16 -4.85 12.34
C PRO A 72 26.49 -3.79 11.47
N TYR A 73 27.15 -2.66 11.22
CA TYR A 73 26.56 -1.56 10.46
C TYR A 73 26.16 -1.93 9.02
N HIS A 74 26.93 -2.79 8.38
CA HIS A 74 26.71 -3.19 6.99
C HIS A 74 25.49 -4.11 6.81
N SER A 75 24.95 -4.68 7.88
CA SER A 75 23.75 -5.54 7.84
C SER A 75 22.58 -4.96 8.65
N VAL A 76 22.67 -3.70 9.08
CA VAL A 76 21.72 -3.06 9.99
C VAL A 76 20.29 -3.04 9.45
N ASP A 77 20.10 -2.85 8.14
CA ASP A 77 18.79 -2.72 7.51
C ASP A 77 17.89 -3.93 7.76
N SER A 78 18.45 -5.13 7.76
CA SER A 78 17.68 -6.36 8.04
C SER A 78 17.18 -6.43 9.48
N TYR A 79 17.91 -5.87 10.44
CA TYR A 79 17.51 -5.79 11.83
C TYR A 79 16.49 -4.67 12.06
N ILE A 80 16.68 -3.50 11.44
CA ILE A 80 15.70 -2.41 11.46
C ILE A 80 14.37 -2.89 10.89
N ALA A 81 14.38 -3.57 9.74
CA ALA A 81 13.19 -4.13 9.11
C ALA A 81 12.36 -4.98 10.08
N ARG A 82 13.02 -5.88 10.83
CA ARG A 82 12.35 -6.76 11.80
C ARG A 82 11.73 -5.99 12.98
N LEU A 83 12.35 -4.92 13.45
CA LEU A 83 11.81 -4.06 14.51
C LEU A 83 10.63 -3.24 14.00
N VAL A 84 10.78 -2.60 12.85
CA VAL A 84 9.76 -1.73 12.25
C VAL A 84 8.51 -2.54 11.89
N GLN A 85 8.65 -3.76 11.34
CA GLN A 85 7.53 -4.67 11.09
C GLN A 85 6.75 -5.05 12.36
N LYS A 86 7.40 -5.00 13.53
CA LYS A 86 6.76 -5.21 14.84
C LYS A 86 6.21 -3.91 15.46
N GLY A 87 6.26 -2.81 14.73
CA GLY A 87 5.74 -1.50 15.15
C GLY A 87 6.69 -0.65 15.97
N TYR A 88 7.97 -1.04 16.14
CA TYR A 88 8.96 -0.21 16.82
C TYR A 88 9.49 0.91 15.93
N LYS A 89 9.75 2.08 16.53
CA LYS A 89 10.48 3.16 15.89
C LYS A 89 11.97 3.01 16.19
N VAL A 90 12.82 3.24 15.19
CA VAL A 90 14.26 3.10 15.28
C VAL A 90 14.95 4.41 14.93
N ALA A 91 15.67 5.01 15.89
CA ALA A 91 16.48 6.20 15.66
C ALA A 91 17.92 5.80 15.27
N ILE A 92 18.37 6.22 14.11
CA ILE A 92 19.71 5.94 13.58
C ILE A 92 20.62 7.11 13.93
N CYS A 93 21.59 6.87 14.79
CA CYS A 93 22.56 7.84 15.26
C CYS A 93 23.93 7.56 14.66
N GLU A 94 24.40 8.48 13.82
CA GLU A 94 25.67 8.38 13.09
C GLU A 94 26.76 9.26 13.68
N GLN A 95 28.00 8.92 13.33
CA GLN A 95 29.17 9.73 13.64
C GLN A 95 29.25 10.90 12.65
N MET A 96 29.12 12.12 13.14
CA MET A 96 29.15 13.34 12.31
C MET A 96 30.55 13.83 12.02
N THR A 97 31.52 13.46 12.86
CA THR A 97 32.93 13.80 12.69
C THR A 97 33.78 12.54 12.46
N ASP A 98 34.83 12.66 11.65
CA ASP A 98 35.72 11.54 11.35
C ASP A 98 36.54 11.14 12.59
N PRO A 99 36.43 9.87 13.05
CA PRO A 99 37.19 9.38 14.20
C PRO A 99 38.73 9.48 14.01
N ALA A 100 39.20 9.41 12.76
CA ALA A 100 40.64 9.45 12.46
C ALA A 100 41.25 10.85 12.64
N THR A 101 40.46 11.90 12.48
CA THR A 101 40.90 13.30 12.53
C THR A 101 40.53 14.01 13.83
N THR A 102 39.56 13.47 14.60
CA THR A 102 39.01 14.12 15.79
C THR A 102 39.86 13.85 17.04
N LYS A 103 40.40 14.91 17.64
CA LYS A 103 41.03 14.84 18.95
C LYS A 103 39.95 14.99 20.04
N GLY A 104 39.41 13.87 20.53
CA GLY A 104 38.40 13.87 21.60
C GLY A 104 37.21 12.95 21.30
N LEU A 105 36.04 13.33 21.86
CA LEU A 105 34.81 12.60 21.65
C LEU A 105 34.27 12.89 20.25
N VAL A 106 34.00 11.86 19.47
CA VAL A 106 33.34 11.95 18.15
C VAL A 106 31.90 12.44 18.37
N GLU A 107 31.51 13.50 17.70
CA GLU A 107 30.13 13.98 17.69
C GLU A 107 29.22 13.00 16.95
N ARG A 108 28.02 12.80 17.53
CA ARG A 108 26.99 11.94 16.96
C ARG A 108 25.66 12.63 17.01
N ASP A 109 24.87 12.44 15.98
CA ASP A 109 23.52 12.96 15.92
C ASP A 109 22.61 11.98 15.19
N ILE A 110 21.28 12.12 15.38
CA ILE A 110 20.29 11.33 14.67
C ILE A 110 20.21 11.86 13.25
N THR A 111 20.56 10.98 12.32
CA THR A 111 20.46 11.26 10.88
C THR A 111 19.06 10.96 10.35
N ARG A 112 18.35 10.02 10.99
CA ARG A 112 17.01 9.59 10.57
C ARG A 112 16.33 8.75 11.66
N ILE A 113 15.00 8.84 11.73
CA ILE A 113 14.16 7.92 12.48
C ILE A 113 13.37 7.06 11.47
N VAL A 114 13.41 5.75 11.62
CA VAL A 114 12.65 4.81 10.79
C VAL A 114 11.43 4.35 11.55
N THR A 115 10.24 4.61 10.99
CA THR A 115 8.94 4.20 11.53
C THR A 115 8.20 3.36 10.51
N PRO A 116 7.14 2.63 10.88
CA PRO A 116 6.37 1.82 9.93
C PRO A 116 5.88 2.58 8.69
N GLY A 117 5.50 3.86 8.85
CA GLY A 117 5.00 4.71 7.77
C GLY A 117 6.07 5.45 6.96
N THR A 118 7.33 5.45 7.41
CA THR A 118 8.40 6.28 6.82
C THR A 118 9.56 5.50 6.22
N VAL A 119 9.39 4.21 6.00
CA VAL A 119 10.38 3.32 5.37
C VAL A 119 10.63 3.72 3.91
N THR A 120 11.89 3.74 3.50
CA THR A 120 12.33 4.04 2.12
C THR A 120 13.22 2.95 1.51
N GLU A 121 13.75 2.04 2.31
CA GLU A 121 14.62 0.95 1.88
C GLU A 121 13.85 -0.14 1.16
N SER A 122 14.34 -0.57 -0.01
CA SER A 122 13.69 -1.59 -0.83
C SER A 122 13.55 -2.94 -0.12
N CYS A 123 14.49 -3.31 0.76
CA CYS A 123 14.41 -4.58 1.50
C CYS A 123 13.31 -4.59 2.58
N MET A 124 12.75 -3.44 2.93
CA MET A 124 11.70 -3.28 3.93
C MET A 124 10.31 -3.05 3.32
N LEU A 125 10.24 -2.75 2.02
CA LEU A 125 9.03 -2.42 1.29
C LEU A 125 8.56 -3.56 0.39
N ASP A 126 7.25 -3.74 0.28
CA ASP A 126 6.64 -4.52 -0.81
C ASP A 126 6.72 -3.71 -2.11
N GLU A 127 7.27 -4.29 -3.18
CA GLU A 127 7.45 -3.61 -4.46
C GLU A 127 6.11 -3.21 -5.09
N SER A 128 5.08 -4.02 -4.91
CA SER A 128 3.75 -3.87 -5.51
C SER A 128 2.75 -3.10 -4.63
N LYS A 129 3.20 -2.57 -3.46
CA LYS A 129 2.34 -1.88 -2.50
C LYS A 129 2.95 -0.55 -2.07
N ASN A 130 2.09 0.48 -1.96
CA ASN A 130 2.45 1.74 -1.33
C ASN A 130 2.57 1.58 0.19
N ASN A 131 3.40 2.41 0.83
CA ASN A 131 3.57 2.46 2.27
C ASN A 131 3.15 3.83 2.80
N TYR A 132 1.88 3.96 3.15
CA TYR A 132 1.34 5.25 3.58
C TYR A 132 1.53 5.49 5.08
N MET A 133 1.95 6.72 5.41
CA MET A 133 1.70 7.35 6.69
C MET A 133 0.49 8.26 6.55
N ALA A 134 -0.40 8.27 7.54
CA ALA A 134 -1.59 9.12 7.53
C ALA A 134 -1.61 10.08 8.70
N CYS A 135 -2.33 11.19 8.52
CA CYS A 135 -2.69 12.10 9.62
C CYS A 135 -4.20 12.31 9.61
N LEU A 136 -4.81 12.11 10.77
CA LEU A 136 -6.23 12.33 11.05
C LEU A 136 -6.39 13.49 12.02
N TYR A 137 -7.07 14.55 11.59
CA TYR A 137 -7.41 15.70 12.44
C TYR A 137 -8.89 15.97 12.46
N GLY A 138 -9.47 16.04 13.67
CA GLY A 138 -10.91 16.28 13.87
C GLY A 138 -11.19 17.65 14.47
N MET A 139 -12.12 18.42 13.86
CA MET A 139 -12.56 19.73 14.36
C MET A 139 -13.98 20.04 13.87
N GLY A 140 -14.87 20.44 14.79
CA GLY A 140 -16.20 20.90 14.45
C GLY A 140 -17.08 19.89 13.70
N GLY A 141 -16.91 18.59 13.95
CA GLY A 141 -17.64 17.51 13.29
C GLY A 141 -17.16 17.21 11.86
N LYS A 142 -16.03 17.78 11.44
CA LYS A 142 -15.36 17.47 10.19
C LYS A 142 -13.98 16.88 10.46
N PHE A 143 -13.51 16.04 9.56
CA PHE A 143 -12.23 15.36 9.68
C PHE A 143 -11.35 15.67 8.46
N GLY A 144 -10.15 16.18 8.69
CA GLY A 144 -9.09 16.27 7.69
C GLY A 144 -8.28 14.99 7.70
N LEU A 145 -8.06 14.41 6.53
CA LEU A 145 -7.23 13.24 6.31
C LEU A 145 -6.16 13.54 5.29
N ALA A 146 -4.91 13.34 5.68
CA ALA A 146 -3.76 13.41 4.79
C ALA A 146 -3.03 12.07 4.76
N PHE A 147 -2.54 11.66 3.59
CA PHE A 147 -1.80 10.42 3.36
C PHE A 147 -0.54 10.71 2.57
N CYS A 148 0.59 10.21 3.02
CA CYS A 148 1.86 10.34 2.29
C CYS A 148 2.60 9.00 2.21
N ASP A 149 3.03 8.63 1.01
CA ASP A 149 4.02 7.56 0.80
C ASP A 149 5.38 8.22 0.54
N VAL A 150 6.24 8.24 1.54
CA VAL A 150 7.57 8.83 1.47
C VAL A 150 8.42 8.15 0.41
N SER A 151 8.22 6.84 0.17
CA SER A 151 9.02 6.07 -0.79
C SER A 151 8.76 6.43 -2.26
N THR A 152 7.60 7.01 -2.57
CA THR A 152 7.18 7.42 -3.92
C THR A 152 6.98 8.92 -4.08
N GLY A 153 6.81 9.64 -2.97
CA GLY A 153 6.49 11.07 -2.94
C GLY A 153 5.01 11.38 -3.19
N ALA A 154 4.13 10.39 -3.16
CA ALA A 154 2.69 10.58 -3.31
C ALA A 154 2.10 11.20 -2.05
N PHE A 155 1.37 12.33 -2.18
CA PHE A 155 0.73 13.02 -1.07
C PHE A 155 -0.73 13.37 -1.41
N PHE A 156 -1.66 12.79 -0.66
CA PHE A 156 -3.11 12.95 -0.86
C PHE A 156 -3.75 13.62 0.35
N VAL A 157 -4.80 14.40 0.12
CA VAL A 157 -5.59 15.01 1.19
C VAL A 157 -7.06 15.03 0.84
N THR A 158 -7.92 14.83 1.85
CA THR A 158 -9.37 14.92 1.73
C THR A 158 -10.01 15.43 3.03
N VAL A 159 -11.28 15.83 2.94
CA VAL A 159 -12.12 16.17 4.09
C VAL A 159 -13.30 15.21 4.16
N CYS A 160 -13.48 14.57 5.29
CA CYS A 160 -14.61 13.69 5.59
C CYS A 160 -15.63 14.40 6.50
N SER A 161 -16.91 14.15 6.25
CA SER A 161 -18.01 14.72 7.01
C SER A 161 -18.43 13.89 8.23
N ASP A 162 -17.97 12.64 8.29
CA ASP A 162 -18.37 11.65 9.30
C ASP A 162 -17.29 10.57 9.49
N ALA A 163 -17.39 9.86 10.62
CA ALA A 163 -16.44 8.82 11.02
C ALA A 163 -16.44 7.60 10.08
N GLN A 164 -17.57 7.28 9.44
CA GLN A 164 -17.63 6.16 8.48
C GLN A 164 -16.83 6.46 7.22
N SER A 165 -16.92 7.69 6.72
CA SER A 165 -16.10 8.14 5.59
C SER A 165 -14.61 8.11 5.95
N VAL A 166 -14.24 8.47 7.19
CA VAL A 166 -12.86 8.33 7.69
C VAL A 166 -12.41 6.87 7.68
N ALA A 167 -13.24 5.96 8.23
CA ALA A 167 -12.92 4.53 8.25
C ALA A 167 -12.77 3.94 6.83
N SER A 168 -13.62 4.38 5.89
CA SER A 168 -13.55 3.97 4.49
C SER A 168 -12.24 4.44 3.81
N GLU A 169 -11.83 5.68 4.06
CA GLU A 169 -10.57 6.22 3.51
C GLU A 169 -9.33 5.57 4.14
N LEU A 170 -9.32 5.36 5.46
CA LEU A 170 -8.26 4.60 6.13
C LEU A 170 -8.18 3.18 5.58
N GLY A 171 -9.33 2.53 5.35
CA GLY A 171 -9.37 1.21 4.70
C GLY A 171 -8.88 1.21 3.25
N ARG A 172 -9.09 2.31 2.52
CA ARG A 172 -8.64 2.49 1.12
C ARG A 172 -7.15 2.61 1.01
N PHE A 173 -6.52 3.44 1.84
CA PHE A 173 -5.08 3.66 1.80
C PHE A 173 -4.30 2.62 2.63
N ALA A 174 -4.96 1.97 3.58
CA ALA A 174 -4.38 0.99 4.50
C ALA A 174 -3.00 1.46 5.04
N PRO A 175 -2.93 2.61 5.74
CA PRO A 175 -1.67 3.18 6.18
C PRO A 175 -0.99 2.26 7.18
N SER A 176 0.35 2.24 7.17
CA SER A 176 1.15 1.51 8.16
C SER A 176 1.25 2.26 9.49
N GLU A 177 1.04 3.58 9.46
CA GLU A 177 1.13 4.46 10.63
C GLU A 177 0.13 5.61 10.51
N VAL A 178 -0.53 5.97 11.60
CA VAL A 178 -1.50 7.09 11.67
C VAL A 178 -1.16 7.99 12.83
N LEU A 179 -0.99 9.28 12.56
CA LEU A 179 -0.97 10.34 13.55
C LEU A 179 -2.39 10.86 13.73
N ARG A 180 -2.92 10.87 14.96
CA ARG A 180 -4.28 11.38 15.21
C ARG A 180 -4.32 12.48 16.28
N PHE A 181 -5.20 13.45 16.09
CA PHE A 181 -5.46 14.52 17.08
C PHE A 181 -6.80 15.22 16.82
N GLY A 182 -7.42 15.77 17.88
CA GLY A 182 -8.58 16.61 17.78
C GLY A 182 -9.91 15.97 18.22
N ALA A 183 -11.01 16.67 18.02
CA ALA A 183 -12.33 16.23 18.45
C ALA A 183 -12.93 15.16 17.54
N GLY A 184 -13.52 14.11 18.12
CA GLY A 184 -14.22 13.04 17.39
C GLY A 184 -13.31 11.95 16.80
N VAL A 185 -11.99 12.03 16.98
CA VAL A 185 -11.06 11.00 16.47
C VAL A 185 -11.08 9.71 17.29
N GLU A 186 -11.77 9.70 18.43
CA GLU A 186 -11.96 8.54 19.31
C GLU A 186 -13.39 7.96 19.22
N GLU A 187 -14.16 8.34 18.19
CA GLU A 187 -15.48 7.73 17.96
C GLU A 187 -15.37 6.22 17.76
N GLU A 188 -16.39 5.47 18.17
CA GLU A 188 -16.40 4.01 18.12
C GLU A 188 -16.02 3.47 16.72
N THR A 189 -16.45 4.14 15.66
CA THR A 189 -16.14 3.80 14.26
C THR A 189 -14.66 3.97 13.90
N ILE A 190 -13.93 4.89 14.59
CA ILE A 190 -12.49 5.18 14.37
C ILE A 190 -11.65 4.67 15.56
N SER A 191 -12.17 3.66 16.25
CA SER A 191 -11.55 3.11 17.46
C SER A 191 -10.25 2.36 17.18
N ASP A 192 -9.52 2.05 18.25
CA ASP A 192 -8.32 1.21 18.19
C ASP A 192 -8.58 -0.19 17.58
N ALA A 193 -9.83 -0.65 17.58
CA ALA A 193 -10.22 -1.89 16.91
C ALA A 193 -10.09 -1.77 15.38
N LEU A 194 -10.46 -0.61 14.79
CA LEU A 194 -10.23 -0.32 13.37
C LEU A 194 -8.75 -0.36 13.03
N PHE A 195 -7.91 0.34 13.80
CA PHE A 195 -6.46 0.42 13.55
C PHE A 195 -5.77 -0.93 13.69
N ARG A 196 -6.16 -1.73 14.71
CA ARG A 196 -5.69 -3.13 14.84
C ARG A 196 -6.11 -3.99 13.64
N ARG A 197 -7.35 -3.82 13.14
CA ARG A 197 -7.84 -4.54 11.95
C ARG A 197 -7.07 -4.15 10.69
N LEU A 198 -6.64 -2.89 10.57
CA LEU A 198 -5.77 -2.40 9.50
C LEU A 198 -4.32 -2.83 9.66
N GLY A 199 -3.91 -3.28 10.85
CA GLY A 199 -2.52 -3.60 11.18
C GLY A 199 -1.63 -2.35 11.22
N CYS A 200 -2.21 -1.18 11.56
CA CYS A 200 -1.50 0.08 11.55
C CYS A 200 -1.12 0.52 12.97
N CYS A 201 0.03 1.19 13.09
CA CYS A 201 0.46 1.84 14.31
C CYS A 201 -0.23 3.20 14.47
N VAL A 202 -0.58 3.57 15.69
CA VAL A 202 -1.24 4.84 15.98
C VAL A 202 -0.37 5.67 16.90
N ASP A 203 -0.13 6.91 16.51
CA ASP A 203 0.55 7.92 17.31
C ASP A 203 -0.43 9.02 17.71
N GLU A 204 -0.38 9.41 18.97
CA GLU A 204 -1.15 10.55 19.43
C GLU A 204 -0.35 11.84 19.20
N GLY A 205 -0.96 12.76 18.49
CA GLY A 205 -0.37 14.06 18.21
C GLY A 205 -0.46 15.03 19.41
N HIS A 206 0.28 16.11 19.33
CA HIS A 206 0.31 17.17 20.34
C HIS A 206 -0.22 18.49 19.74
N GLU A 207 -0.93 19.29 20.50
CA GLU A 207 -1.56 20.55 20.09
C GLU A 207 -0.63 21.48 19.27
N GLN A 208 0.66 21.49 19.61
CA GLN A 208 1.64 22.32 18.89
C GLN A 208 1.84 21.94 17.42
N GLN A 209 1.59 20.67 17.06
CA GLN A 209 1.72 20.16 15.70
C GLN A 209 0.51 20.52 14.82
N PHE A 210 -0.63 20.87 15.42
CA PHE A 210 -1.92 21.07 14.74
C PHE A 210 -2.37 22.53 14.74
N ARG A 211 -1.45 23.45 14.49
CA ARG A 211 -1.73 24.86 14.43
C ARG A 211 -1.93 25.30 12.99
N LEU A 212 -3.05 26.00 12.70
CA LEU A 212 -3.42 26.37 11.34
C LEU A 212 -2.35 27.25 10.68
N GLU A 213 -1.92 28.34 11.33
CA GLU A 213 -0.97 29.28 10.74
C GLU A 213 0.39 28.61 10.44
N ALA A 214 0.85 27.71 11.33
CA ALA A 214 2.09 26.97 11.11
C ALA A 214 1.97 25.97 9.95
N ALA A 215 0.81 25.32 9.83
CA ALA A 215 0.53 24.41 8.72
C ALA A 215 0.46 25.14 7.36
N GLU A 216 -0.20 26.29 7.29
CA GLU A 216 -0.26 27.15 6.10
C GLU A 216 1.14 27.57 5.65
N GLU A 217 1.93 28.17 6.54
CA GLU A 217 3.30 28.60 6.24
C GLU A 217 4.19 27.43 5.76
N LEU A 218 4.08 26.28 6.41
CA LEU A 218 4.87 25.09 6.06
C LEU A 218 4.50 24.56 4.69
N LEU A 219 3.20 24.42 4.39
CA LEU A 219 2.72 23.90 3.11
C LEU A 219 3.09 24.85 1.95
N GLU A 220 2.84 26.14 2.10
CA GLU A 220 3.18 27.13 1.07
C GLU A 220 4.68 27.19 0.79
N ARG A 221 5.50 27.14 1.83
CA ARG A 221 6.96 27.09 1.71
C ARG A 221 7.45 25.79 1.04
N HIS A 222 6.89 24.64 1.40
CA HIS A 222 7.36 23.34 0.88
C HIS A 222 6.96 23.14 -0.58
N PHE A 223 5.71 23.44 -0.95
CA PHE A 223 5.20 23.26 -2.31
C PHE A 223 5.46 24.45 -3.23
N GLU A 224 5.96 25.56 -2.70
CA GLU A 224 6.14 26.83 -3.43
C GLU A 224 4.86 27.33 -4.12
N GLN A 225 3.70 27.07 -3.52
CA GLN A 225 2.35 27.35 -4.00
C GLN A 225 1.47 27.84 -2.85
N ASN A 226 0.54 28.76 -3.14
CA ASN A 226 -0.44 29.15 -2.14
C ASN A 226 -1.54 28.07 -1.97
N LEU A 227 -2.30 28.13 -0.84
CA LEU A 227 -3.34 27.15 -0.52
C LEU A 227 -4.43 27.05 -1.60
N ALA A 228 -4.71 28.12 -2.34
CA ALA A 228 -5.68 28.10 -3.44
C ALA A 228 -5.17 27.30 -4.65
N GLN A 229 -3.87 27.40 -4.96
CA GLN A 229 -3.24 26.60 -6.01
C GLN A 229 -3.12 25.11 -5.60
N LEU A 230 -2.94 24.86 -4.31
CA LEU A 230 -2.98 23.50 -3.74
C LEU A 230 -4.41 22.93 -3.67
N GLY A 231 -5.45 23.74 -3.89
CA GLY A 231 -6.85 23.32 -3.91
C GLY A 231 -7.47 23.08 -2.53
N ILE A 232 -6.85 23.56 -1.44
CA ILE A 232 -7.28 23.34 -0.04
C ILE A 232 -7.60 24.66 0.70
N ALA A 233 -7.66 25.77 0.00
CA ALA A 233 -8.01 27.06 0.62
C ALA A 233 -9.39 27.02 1.29
N GLY A 234 -9.46 27.48 2.55
CA GLY A 234 -10.71 27.48 3.35
C GLY A 234 -11.10 26.10 3.89
N MET A 235 -10.23 25.10 3.82
CA MET A 235 -10.43 23.75 4.36
C MET A 235 -9.49 23.55 5.55
N ASP A 236 -9.72 24.23 6.67
CA ASP A 236 -8.82 24.26 7.82
C ASP A 236 -8.41 22.88 8.30
N THR A 237 -9.35 21.90 8.34
CA THR A 237 -9.03 20.53 8.75
C THR A 237 -8.06 19.83 7.79
N ALA A 238 -8.19 20.05 6.49
CA ALA A 238 -7.29 19.50 5.47
C ALA A 238 -5.91 20.15 5.56
N VAL A 239 -5.86 21.47 5.74
CA VAL A 239 -4.61 22.23 5.89
C VAL A 239 -3.85 21.77 7.12
N ILE A 240 -4.53 21.69 8.28
CA ILE A 240 -3.91 21.25 9.53
C ILE A 240 -3.41 19.81 9.43
N ALA A 241 -4.23 18.88 8.92
CA ALA A 241 -3.82 17.48 8.76
C ALA A 241 -2.61 17.32 7.83
N SER A 242 -2.59 18.05 6.70
CA SER A 242 -1.49 18.01 5.74
C SER A 242 -0.21 18.63 6.30
N GLY A 243 -0.34 19.79 6.98
CA GLY A 243 0.81 20.46 7.61
C GLY A 243 1.42 19.64 8.74
N ALA A 244 0.58 19.05 9.61
CA ALA A 244 1.04 18.18 10.69
C ALA A 244 1.76 16.92 10.15
N LEU A 245 1.19 16.27 9.11
CA LEU A 245 1.85 15.13 8.46
C LEU A 245 3.20 15.52 7.88
N LEU A 246 3.27 16.60 7.12
CA LEU A 246 4.51 17.08 6.51
C LEU A 246 5.56 17.44 7.56
N GLN A 247 5.17 18.10 8.66
CA GLN A 247 6.08 18.45 9.76
C GLN A 247 6.69 17.18 10.38
N VAL A 248 5.87 16.17 10.70
CA VAL A 248 6.37 14.90 11.26
C VAL A 248 7.32 14.20 10.29
N LEU A 249 6.99 14.17 9.00
CA LEU A 249 7.86 13.58 7.98
C LEU A 249 9.22 14.27 7.90
N LEU A 250 9.26 15.62 7.95
CA LEU A 250 10.51 16.40 7.99
C LEU A 250 11.31 16.11 9.26
N ASP A 251 10.65 16.04 10.39
CA ASP A 251 11.29 15.76 11.70
C ASP A 251 11.89 14.34 11.76
N VAL A 252 11.23 13.37 11.16
CA VAL A 252 11.63 11.96 11.14
C VAL A 252 12.73 11.71 10.11
N GLN A 253 12.58 12.24 8.90
CA GLN A 253 13.53 12.00 7.79
C GLN A 253 14.77 12.92 7.85
N LYS A 254 14.71 14.03 8.60
CA LYS A 254 15.82 14.98 8.75
C LYS A 254 16.36 15.52 7.42
N ASN A 255 15.51 15.61 6.40
CA ASN A 255 15.84 16.17 5.08
C ASN A 255 14.66 16.96 4.50
N ASP A 256 14.89 17.72 3.42
CA ASP A 256 13.91 18.63 2.85
C ASP A 256 12.74 17.96 2.10
N LEU A 257 12.73 16.65 1.96
CA LEU A 257 11.70 15.86 1.24
C LEU A 257 11.32 16.43 -0.14
N LYS A 258 12.29 16.96 -0.90
CA LYS A 258 12.08 17.64 -2.19
C LYS A 258 11.44 16.78 -3.29
N HIS A 259 11.34 15.46 -3.08
CA HIS A 259 10.64 14.56 -3.98
C HIS A 259 9.12 14.57 -3.75
N ILE A 260 8.62 15.04 -2.61
CA ILE A 260 7.19 15.27 -2.36
C ILE A 260 6.84 16.64 -2.96
N ARG A 261 6.41 16.66 -4.23
CA ARG A 261 6.27 17.87 -5.01
C ARG A 261 4.83 18.34 -5.21
N GLN A 262 3.87 17.45 -5.01
CA GLN A 262 2.46 17.72 -5.26
C GLN A 262 1.61 17.22 -4.10
N LEU A 263 0.71 18.09 -3.66
CA LEU A 263 -0.38 17.71 -2.77
C LEU A 263 -1.63 17.57 -3.63
N GLN A 264 -2.25 16.37 -3.60
CA GLN A 264 -3.43 16.07 -4.39
C GLN A 264 -4.67 16.08 -3.50
N TYR A 265 -5.44 17.16 -3.58
CA TYR A 265 -6.76 17.20 -2.98
C TYR A 265 -7.76 16.38 -3.83
N TYR A 266 -8.53 15.52 -3.19
CA TYR A 266 -9.59 14.77 -3.83
C TYR A 266 -10.87 14.79 -3.00
N THR A 267 -12.01 14.68 -3.67
CA THR A 267 -13.33 14.55 -3.04
C THR A 267 -13.81 13.11 -3.17
N ASN A 268 -14.54 12.65 -2.15
CA ASN A 268 -15.09 11.27 -2.12
C ASN A 268 -16.01 10.96 -3.31
N GLY A 269 -16.64 11.98 -3.91
CA GLY A 269 -17.56 11.81 -5.06
C GLY A 269 -16.92 11.53 -6.42
N LYS A 270 -15.58 11.43 -6.55
CA LYS A 270 -14.91 11.08 -7.82
C LYS A 270 -14.75 9.58 -8.04
N PHE A 271 -14.80 8.79 -6.99
CA PHE A 271 -14.54 7.36 -7.03
C PHE A 271 -15.70 6.58 -6.41
N MET A 272 -15.89 5.36 -6.89
CA MET A 272 -16.79 4.39 -6.25
C MET A 272 -16.33 4.13 -4.82
N GLU A 273 -17.24 4.24 -3.87
CA GLU A 273 -16.94 3.93 -2.48
C GLU A 273 -17.02 2.42 -2.24
N LEU A 274 -15.97 1.89 -1.67
CA LEU A 274 -15.84 0.51 -1.23
C LEU A 274 -15.48 0.53 0.24
N ASP A 275 -16.36 0.04 1.10
CA ASP A 275 -16.04 -0.11 2.51
C ASP A 275 -15.02 -1.25 2.75
N MET A 276 -14.51 -1.36 3.97
CA MET A 276 -13.54 -2.40 4.31
C MET A 276 -14.11 -3.81 4.14
N ASP A 277 -15.38 -3.98 4.39
CA ASP A 277 -16.04 -5.28 4.29
C ASP A 277 -16.26 -5.69 2.85
N ALA A 278 -16.63 -4.76 1.96
CA ALA A 278 -16.71 -5.02 0.52
C ALA A 278 -15.33 -5.42 -0.06
N ARG A 279 -14.26 -4.70 0.30
CA ARG A 279 -12.89 -5.03 -0.15
C ARG A 279 -12.48 -6.42 0.28
N ARG A 280 -12.71 -6.77 1.55
CA ARG A 280 -12.41 -8.08 2.12
C ARG A 280 -13.28 -9.18 1.52
N ASN A 281 -14.59 -8.98 1.48
CA ASN A 281 -15.55 -9.98 1.04
C ASN A 281 -15.44 -10.28 -0.46
N LEU A 282 -15.04 -9.30 -1.28
CA LEU A 282 -14.76 -9.45 -2.70
C LEU A 282 -13.32 -9.93 -2.99
N GLU A 283 -12.48 -10.06 -1.95
CA GLU A 283 -11.08 -10.50 -2.08
C GLU A 283 -10.33 -9.73 -3.17
N LEU A 284 -10.38 -8.40 -3.10
CA LEU A 284 -9.84 -7.55 -4.17
C LEU A 284 -8.33 -7.69 -4.32
N THR A 285 -7.59 -7.54 -3.21
CA THR A 285 -6.13 -7.49 -3.22
C THR A 285 -5.46 -8.69 -2.56
N GLU A 286 -6.17 -9.35 -1.64
CA GLU A 286 -5.71 -10.54 -0.91
C GLU A 286 -6.89 -11.43 -0.55
N THR A 287 -6.61 -12.72 -0.29
CA THR A 287 -7.63 -13.68 0.14
C THR A 287 -8.02 -13.48 1.60
N MET A 288 -9.28 -13.77 1.96
CA MET A 288 -9.80 -13.59 3.32
C MET A 288 -9.06 -14.42 4.37
N ARG A 289 -8.70 -15.66 4.04
CA ARG A 289 -8.13 -16.62 5.01
C ARG A 289 -6.60 -16.56 5.07
N ALA A 290 -5.94 -16.69 3.92
CA ALA A 290 -4.48 -16.81 3.85
C ALA A 290 -3.77 -15.45 3.81
N LYS A 291 -4.50 -14.34 3.56
CA LYS A 291 -3.92 -13.01 3.35
C LYS A 291 -2.87 -12.99 2.23
N GLU A 292 -3.07 -13.80 1.21
CA GLU A 292 -2.20 -13.93 0.06
C GLU A 292 -2.80 -13.23 -1.17
N LYS A 293 -1.93 -12.68 -2.01
CA LYS A 293 -2.31 -12.13 -3.32
C LYS A 293 -2.91 -13.21 -4.23
N LYS A 294 -2.35 -14.43 -4.23
CA LYS A 294 -2.82 -15.54 -5.06
C LYS A 294 -4.25 -15.95 -4.67
N GLY A 295 -5.16 -15.89 -5.62
CA GLY A 295 -6.59 -16.15 -5.41
C GLY A 295 -7.42 -14.90 -5.20
N SER A 296 -6.83 -13.68 -5.28
CA SER A 296 -7.53 -12.40 -5.28
C SER A 296 -7.83 -11.90 -6.70
N LEU A 297 -8.64 -10.84 -6.83
CA LEU A 297 -8.85 -10.18 -8.12
C LEU A 297 -7.54 -9.57 -8.66
N LEU A 298 -6.74 -8.95 -7.79
CA LEU A 298 -5.44 -8.40 -8.14
C LEU A 298 -4.52 -9.47 -8.76
N TRP A 299 -4.51 -10.68 -8.22
CA TRP A 299 -3.71 -11.76 -8.80
C TRP A 299 -4.12 -12.12 -10.23
N VAL A 300 -5.41 -12.01 -10.56
CA VAL A 300 -5.91 -12.29 -11.93
C VAL A 300 -5.48 -11.20 -12.89
N LEU A 301 -5.61 -9.92 -12.47
CA LEU A 301 -5.42 -8.75 -13.33
C LEU A 301 -3.97 -8.28 -13.43
N ASP A 302 -3.14 -8.63 -12.44
CA ASP A 302 -1.75 -8.16 -12.39
C ASP A 302 -0.83 -8.99 -13.28
N LYS A 303 -0.59 -8.42 -14.46
CA LYS A 303 0.43 -8.81 -15.43
C LYS A 303 1.37 -7.63 -15.72
N THR A 304 1.46 -6.70 -14.78
CA THR A 304 2.39 -5.58 -14.87
C THR A 304 3.84 -6.06 -14.80
N HIS A 305 4.72 -5.31 -15.45
CA HIS A 305 6.14 -5.62 -15.55
C HIS A 305 7.01 -4.69 -14.72
N THR A 306 6.43 -3.55 -14.29
CA THR A 306 7.10 -2.57 -13.43
C THR A 306 6.45 -2.57 -12.05
N ALA A 307 7.26 -2.33 -11.02
CA ALA A 307 6.76 -2.16 -9.66
C ALA A 307 5.78 -0.98 -9.54
N MET A 308 6.04 0.10 -10.28
CA MET A 308 5.15 1.27 -10.38
C MET A 308 3.79 0.91 -10.98
N GLY A 309 3.78 0.11 -12.06
CA GLY A 309 2.55 -0.41 -12.66
C GLY A 309 1.74 -1.27 -11.68
N GLY A 310 2.40 -2.14 -10.92
CA GLY A 310 1.75 -2.95 -9.90
C GLY A 310 1.07 -2.11 -8.82
N ARG A 311 1.74 -1.07 -8.31
CA ARG A 311 1.16 -0.10 -7.36
C ARG A 311 -0.01 0.67 -7.97
N MET A 312 0.14 1.11 -9.21
CA MET A 312 -0.92 1.85 -9.94
C MET A 312 -2.15 0.97 -10.18
N LEU A 313 -1.99 -0.29 -10.59
CA LEU A 313 -3.09 -1.24 -10.79
C LEU A 313 -3.87 -1.46 -9.49
N ARG A 314 -3.17 -1.66 -8.37
CA ARG A 314 -3.80 -1.76 -7.04
C ARG A 314 -4.61 -0.50 -6.73
N SER A 315 -4.03 0.68 -6.94
CA SER A 315 -4.71 1.96 -6.73
C SER A 315 -5.95 2.11 -7.61
N TRP A 316 -5.91 1.70 -8.88
CA TRP A 316 -7.08 1.76 -9.77
C TRP A 316 -8.19 0.82 -9.31
N MET A 317 -7.84 -0.35 -8.81
CA MET A 317 -8.81 -1.31 -8.27
C MET A 317 -9.47 -0.81 -6.98
N GLU A 318 -8.72 -0.13 -6.13
CA GLU A 318 -9.22 0.44 -4.88
C GLU A 318 -9.99 1.75 -5.07
N LYS A 319 -9.86 2.39 -6.24
CA LYS A 319 -10.47 3.66 -6.64
C LYS A 319 -11.16 3.56 -8.01
N PRO A 320 -12.20 2.70 -8.19
CA PRO A 320 -12.94 2.66 -9.45
C PRO A 320 -13.58 4.03 -9.73
N LEU A 321 -13.63 4.42 -10.99
CA LEU A 321 -14.06 5.75 -11.40
C LEU A 321 -15.59 5.88 -11.43
N LEU A 322 -16.06 7.13 -11.22
CA LEU A 322 -17.46 7.53 -11.45
C LEU A 322 -17.63 8.43 -12.70
N ASP A 323 -16.53 8.79 -13.35
CA ASP A 323 -16.56 9.57 -14.58
C ASP A 323 -16.60 8.65 -15.81
N VAL A 324 -17.74 8.62 -16.50
CA VAL A 324 -17.93 7.80 -17.70
C VAL A 324 -16.92 8.12 -18.80
N ALA A 325 -16.54 9.39 -18.95
CA ALA A 325 -15.59 9.79 -19.99
C ALA A 325 -14.17 9.25 -19.70
N GLU A 326 -13.73 9.31 -18.44
CA GLU A 326 -12.44 8.73 -18.01
C GLU A 326 -12.45 7.20 -18.14
N ILE A 327 -13.54 6.54 -17.72
CA ILE A 327 -13.69 5.09 -17.87
C ILE A 327 -13.62 4.70 -19.35
N SER A 328 -14.37 5.40 -20.22
CA SER A 328 -14.38 5.12 -21.66
C SER A 328 -13.03 5.36 -22.32
N ARG A 329 -12.25 6.36 -21.85
CA ARG A 329 -10.87 6.56 -22.30
C ARG A 329 -9.95 5.41 -21.95
N ARG A 330 -10.08 4.85 -20.72
CA ARG A 330 -9.32 3.64 -20.33
C ARG A 330 -9.72 2.44 -21.17
N HIS A 331 -11.04 2.21 -21.37
CA HIS A 331 -11.54 1.12 -22.22
C HIS A 331 -11.02 1.24 -23.66
N GLY A 332 -11.02 2.45 -24.24
CA GLY A 332 -10.48 2.66 -25.58
C GLY A 332 -8.97 2.38 -25.68
N ALA A 333 -8.20 2.70 -24.63
CA ALA A 333 -6.78 2.36 -24.61
C ALA A 333 -6.53 0.84 -24.44
N VAL A 334 -7.35 0.17 -23.64
CA VAL A 334 -7.29 -1.30 -23.53
C VAL A 334 -7.68 -1.95 -24.84
N GLU A 335 -8.73 -1.47 -25.52
CA GLU A 335 -9.18 -1.99 -26.83
C GLU A 335 -8.10 -1.88 -27.89
N ASP A 336 -7.48 -0.73 -28.02
CA ASP A 336 -6.37 -0.48 -28.95
C ASP A 336 -5.23 -1.50 -28.76
N LEU A 337 -4.82 -1.72 -27.48
CA LEU A 337 -3.79 -2.72 -27.15
C LEU A 337 -4.26 -4.17 -27.32
N VAL A 338 -5.56 -4.45 -27.24
CA VAL A 338 -6.14 -5.78 -27.55
C VAL A 338 -6.08 -6.06 -29.05
N GLU A 339 -6.44 -5.09 -29.87
CA GLU A 339 -6.49 -5.19 -31.33
C GLU A 339 -5.10 -5.20 -31.99
N ASN A 340 -4.08 -4.64 -31.29
CA ASN A 340 -2.70 -4.54 -31.75
C ASN A 340 -1.75 -5.48 -30.98
N PRO A 341 -1.74 -6.81 -31.25
CA PRO A 341 -0.96 -7.78 -30.49
C PRO A 341 0.56 -7.57 -30.61
N ILE A 342 1.05 -7.03 -31.72
CA ILE A 342 2.48 -6.75 -31.92
C ILE A 342 2.91 -5.61 -30.99
N VAL A 343 2.22 -4.48 -31.04
CA VAL A 343 2.49 -3.31 -30.19
C VAL A 343 2.42 -3.70 -28.71
N ARG A 344 1.38 -4.46 -28.30
CA ARG A 344 1.26 -4.96 -26.94
C ARG A 344 2.46 -5.84 -26.56
N GLY A 345 2.92 -6.73 -27.43
CA GLY A 345 4.06 -7.61 -27.20
C GLY A 345 5.36 -6.84 -27.03
N GLU A 346 5.68 -5.94 -27.94
CA GLU A 346 6.89 -5.09 -27.90
C GLU A 346 6.86 -4.14 -26.68
N LEU A 347 5.71 -3.54 -26.39
CA LEU A 347 5.55 -2.71 -25.19
C LEU A 347 5.79 -3.54 -23.91
N THR A 348 5.30 -4.77 -23.85
CA THR A 348 5.52 -5.69 -22.73
C THR A 348 7.01 -5.97 -22.54
N GLU A 349 7.75 -6.24 -23.61
CA GLU A 349 9.19 -6.50 -23.53
C GLU A 349 9.97 -5.25 -23.09
N ALA A 350 9.65 -4.08 -23.64
CA ALA A 350 10.29 -2.82 -23.26
C ALA A 350 10.07 -2.46 -21.77
N LEU A 351 8.87 -2.73 -21.24
CA LEU A 351 8.53 -2.44 -19.84
C LEU A 351 9.31 -3.30 -18.84
N LYS A 352 9.79 -4.50 -19.22
CA LYS A 352 10.58 -5.37 -18.32
C LYS A 352 11.91 -4.77 -17.92
N ASP A 353 12.48 -3.92 -18.77
CA ASP A 353 13.77 -3.28 -18.53
C ASP A 353 13.63 -1.97 -17.73
N VAL A 354 12.42 -1.49 -17.49
CA VAL A 354 12.18 -0.27 -16.72
C VAL A 354 12.20 -0.58 -15.22
N SER A 355 13.20 -0.06 -14.53
CA SER A 355 13.35 -0.14 -13.07
C SER A 355 12.30 0.73 -12.34
N ASP A 356 12.23 0.60 -11.01
CA ASP A 356 11.36 1.44 -10.16
C ASP A 356 11.88 2.88 -10.08
N LEU A 357 11.46 3.70 -11.04
CA LEU A 357 11.89 5.09 -11.18
C LEU A 357 11.47 5.95 -9.96
N GLU A 358 10.30 5.68 -9.37
CA GLU A 358 9.78 6.44 -8.23
C GLU A 358 10.64 6.23 -6.98
N ARG A 359 10.84 4.99 -6.58
CA ARG A 359 11.57 4.66 -5.35
C ARG A 359 13.07 4.91 -5.47
N VAL A 360 13.65 4.71 -6.66
CA VAL A 360 15.06 5.08 -6.90
C VAL A 360 15.24 6.58 -6.82
N MET A 361 14.30 7.36 -7.38
CA MET A 361 14.35 8.82 -7.31
C MET A 361 14.27 9.33 -5.87
N THR A 362 13.42 8.74 -5.04
CA THR A 362 13.37 9.05 -3.61
C THR A 362 14.71 8.80 -2.93
N ARG A 363 15.35 7.65 -3.19
CA ARG A 363 16.68 7.34 -2.62
C ARG A 363 17.77 8.31 -3.10
N ILE A 364 17.66 8.82 -4.32
CA ILE A 364 18.55 9.87 -4.83
C ILE A 364 18.38 11.16 -4.02
N VAL A 365 17.15 11.59 -3.79
CA VAL A 365 16.85 12.83 -3.04
C VAL A 365 17.22 12.68 -1.56
N THR A 366 16.90 11.57 -0.93
CA THR A 366 17.22 11.29 0.49
C THR A 366 18.68 10.95 0.73
N GLY A 367 19.47 10.72 -0.33
CA GLY A 367 20.92 10.45 -0.21
C GLY A 367 21.28 9.02 0.13
N THR A 368 20.33 8.08 0.07
CA THR A 368 20.53 6.66 0.40
C THR A 368 20.84 5.78 -0.83
N VAL A 369 20.85 6.35 -2.03
CA VAL A 369 21.14 5.65 -3.30
C VAL A 369 22.59 5.19 -3.37
N ASN A 370 22.83 4.04 -4.00
CA ASN A 370 24.17 3.51 -4.32
C ASN A 370 24.42 3.52 -5.84
N CYS A 371 25.66 3.20 -6.24
CA CYS A 371 26.04 3.20 -7.66
C CYS A 371 25.30 2.16 -8.51
N ARG A 372 24.95 0.99 -7.94
CA ARG A 372 24.20 -0.06 -8.65
C ARG A 372 22.77 0.37 -8.92
N ASP A 373 22.15 1.09 -7.98
CA ASP A 373 20.83 1.67 -8.17
C ASP A 373 20.82 2.68 -9.32
N LEU A 374 21.85 3.53 -9.41
CA LEU A 374 21.99 4.50 -10.50
C LEU A 374 22.17 3.83 -11.86
N LEU A 375 23.00 2.76 -11.94
CA LEU A 375 23.12 1.99 -13.18
C LEU A 375 21.83 1.26 -13.56
N GLY A 376 21.07 0.77 -12.56
CA GLY A 376 19.73 0.22 -12.77
C GLY A 376 18.78 1.27 -13.33
N LEU A 377 18.86 2.49 -12.81
CA LEU A 377 18.09 3.64 -13.29
C LEU A 377 18.45 4.02 -14.72
N ALA A 378 19.75 4.09 -15.06
CA ALA A 378 20.22 4.38 -16.40
C ALA A 378 19.71 3.35 -17.43
N ARG A 379 19.74 2.04 -17.08
CA ARG A 379 19.16 0.99 -17.92
C ARG A 379 17.67 1.18 -18.11
N GLY A 380 16.94 1.53 -17.04
CA GLY A 380 15.52 1.87 -17.15
C GLY A 380 15.25 3.05 -18.09
N PHE A 381 16.07 4.10 -18.02
CA PHE A 381 15.98 5.25 -18.94
C PHE A 381 16.27 4.85 -20.39
N ARG A 382 17.18 3.92 -20.65
CA ARG A 382 17.46 3.40 -22.01
C ARG A 382 16.29 2.64 -22.61
N ALA A 383 15.38 2.09 -21.81
CA ALA A 383 14.17 1.42 -22.30
C ALA A 383 13.04 2.42 -22.66
N LEU A 384 13.04 3.63 -22.12
CA LEU A 384 11.97 4.62 -22.33
C LEU A 384 11.74 5.02 -23.79
N PRO A 385 12.76 5.21 -24.65
CA PRO A 385 12.55 5.49 -26.07
C PRO A 385 11.72 4.43 -26.79
N GLU A 386 11.94 3.13 -26.46
CA GLU A 386 11.18 2.04 -27.04
C GLU A 386 9.72 2.05 -26.55
N VAL A 387 9.51 2.20 -25.23
CA VAL A 387 8.16 2.37 -24.65
C VAL A 387 7.41 3.51 -25.38
N LYS A 388 8.08 4.64 -25.56
CA LYS A 388 7.52 5.80 -26.27
C LYS A 388 7.17 5.49 -27.72
N THR A 389 8.05 4.81 -28.46
CA THR A 389 7.85 4.42 -29.85
C THR A 389 6.64 3.48 -29.99
N GLN A 390 6.49 2.51 -29.09
CA GLN A 390 5.34 1.61 -29.14
C GLN A 390 4.02 2.34 -28.85
N LEU A 391 4.01 3.30 -27.93
CA LEU A 391 2.82 4.11 -27.66
C LEU A 391 2.47 5.06 -28.82
N GLN A 392 3.43 5.50 -29.62
CA GLN A 392 3.19 6.28 -30.86
C GLN A 392 2.45 5.48 -31.93
N ASN A 393 2.61 4.16 -31.96
CA ASN A 393 1.96 3.26 -32.91
C ASN A 393 0.51 2.93 -32.53
N CYS A 394 0.00 3.45 -31.43
CA CYS A 394 -1.38 3.28 -30.97
C CYS A 394 -2.29 4.37 -31.55
N GLU A 395 -3.61 4.14 -31.54
CA GLU A 395 -4.61 5.10 -32.00
C GLU A 395 -5.33 5.82 -30.84
N SER A 396 -5.28 5.26 -29.64
CA SER A 396 -5.99 5.77 -28.47
C SER A 396 -5.46 7.13 -28.02
N PRO A 397 -6.34 8.15 -27.84
CA PRO A 397 -5.93 9.47 -27.31
C PRO A 397 -5.29 9.42 -25.92
N LEU A 398 -5.66 8.42 -25.08
CA LEU A 398 -5.06 8.23 -23.78
C LEU A 398 -3.62 7.75 -23.92
N LEU A 399 -3.34 6.79 -24.81
CA LEU A 399 -1.99 6.28 -25.04
C LEU A 399 -1.09 7.36 -25.64
N HIS A 400 -1.57 8.18 -26.55
CA HIS A 400 -0.84 9.35 -27.05
C HIS A 400 -0.55 10.38 -25.97
N LYS A 401 -1.49 10.62 -25.04
CA LYS A 401 -1.25 11.51 -23.90
C LYS A 401 -0.14 10.96 -22.99
N LEU A 402 -0.09 9.64 -22.76
CA LEU A 402 0.97 9.01 -21.99
C LEU A 402 2.31 9.08 -22.73
N GLU A 403 2.32 8.82 -24.04
CA GLU A 403 3.50 8.99 -24.90
C GLU A 403 4.10 10.38 -24.76
N ALA A 404 3.28 11.43 -24.89
CA ALA A 404 3.72 12.81 -24.78
C ALA A 404 4.29 13.16 -23.39
N ALA A 405 3.83 12.47 -22.33
CA ALA A 405 4.30 12.66 -20.96
C ALA A 405 5.62 11.91 -20.64
N ILE A 406 6.00 10.92 -21.46
CA ILE A 406 7.25 10.17 -21.30
C ILE A 406 8.42 11.00 -21.84
N ASP A 407 9.31 11.42 -20.94
CA ASP A 407 10.61 11.99 -21.26
C ASP A 407 11.62 10.83 -21.36
N PRO A 408 12.37 10.69 -22.46
CA PRO A 408 13.36 9.62 -22.60
C PRO A 408 14.51 9.65 -21.60
N LEU A 409 14.78 10.80 -20.96
CA LEU A 409 15.83 10.98 -19.93
C LEU A 409 17.23 10.48 -20.36
N THR A 410 17.52 10.55 -21.66
CA THR A 410 18.80 10.08 -22.24
C THR A 410 19.98 10.87 -21.73
N ASP A 411 19.80 12.16 -21.47
CA ASP A 411 20.79 13.04 -20.84
C ASP A 411 21.21 12.54 -19.44
N CYS A 412 20.22 12.07 -18.66
CA CYS A 412 20.48 11.50 -17.33
C CYS A 412 21.16 10.13 -17.44
N ALA A 413 20.74 9.28 -18.37
CA ALA A 413 21.36 7.99 -18.63
C ALA A 413 22.84 8.17 -19.04
N ASP A 414 23.11 9.04 -20.01
CA ASP A 414 24.47 9.36 -20.47
C ASP A 414 25.35 9.85 -19.31
N LEU A 415 24.82 10.74 -18.48
CA LEU A 415 25.56 11.28 -17.34
C LEU A 415 25.93 10.18 -16.33
N ILE A 416 25.01 9.27 -16.01
CA ILE A 416 25.27 8.15 -15.10
C ILE A 416 26.33 7.21 -15.69
N GLU A 417 26.13 6.74 -16.92
CA GLU A 417 26.98 5.77 -17.59
C GLU A 417 28.39 6.29 -17.86
N ASN A 418 28.53 7.59 -18.15
CA ASN A 418 29.83 8.22 -18.34
C ASN A 418 30.55 8.51 -17.02
N THR A 419 29.83 8.52 -15.90
CA THR A 419 30.43 8.83 -14.59
C THR A 419 30.76 7.58 -13.79
N ILE A 420 29.91 6.56 -13.77
CA ILE A 420 30.04 5.39 -12.93
C ILE A 420 30.64 4.22 -13.70
N VAL A 421 31.46 3.39 -13.04
CA VAL A 421 32.00 2.16 -13.62
C VAL A 421 30.91 1.10 -13.84
N ASP A 422 31.11 0.16 -14.76
CA ASP A 422 30.10 -0.85 -15.12
C ASP A 422 29.79 -1.83 -13.98
N ASP A 423 30.76 -2.17 -13.14
CA ASP A 423 30.59 -3.04 -11.97
C ASP A 423 31.12 -2.35 -10.69
N PRO A 424 30.34 -1.45 -10.10
CA PRO A 424 30.75 -0.72 -8.90
C PRO A 424 30.70 -1.62 -7.66
N PRO A 425 31.53 -1.33 -6.62
CA PRO A 425 31.46 -1.97 -5.33
C PRO A 425 30.09 -1.73 -4.65
N LEU A 426 29.83 -2.50 -3.59
CA LEU A 426 28.55 -2.41 -2.86
C LEU A 426 28.39 -1.07 -2.17
N THR A 427 29.49 -0.52 -1.60
CA THR A 427 29.43 0.73 -0.84
C THR A 427 30.19 1.84 -1.57
N VAL A 428 29.62 3.02 -1.60
CA VAL A 428 30.22 4.21 -2.24
C VAL A 428 31.54 4.61 -1.57
N ARG A 429 31.72 4.28 -0.28
CA ARG A 429 32.90 4.65 0.52
C ARG A 429 34.14 3.77 0.27
N GLU A 430 33.99 2.66 -0.45
CA GLU A 430 35.14 1.78 -0.77
C GLU A 430 36.02 2.38 -1.86
N GLY A 431 35.53 3.34 -2.64
CA GLY A 431 36.24 3.90 -3.80
C GLY A 431 36.16 2.97 -5.03
N GLY A 432 36.72 3.40 -6.14
CA GLY A 432 36.71 2.65 -7.39
C GLY A 432 35.33 2.70 -8.09
N ILE A 433 34.57 3.75 -7.85
CA ILE A 433 33.19 3.92 -8.33
C ILE A 433 33.09 4.78 -9.60
N ILE A 434 34.08 5.61 -9.86
CA ILE A 434 34.09 6.56 -10.99
C ILE A 434 34.82 5.97 -12.19
N ARG A 435 34.23 6.12 -13.38
CA ARG A 435 34.75 5.63 -14.65
C ARG A 435 36.06 6.37 -15.03
N LYS A 436 36.99 5.67 -15.64
CA LYS A 436 38.20 6.28 -16.21
C LYS A 436 37.78 7.22 -17.35
N GLY A 437 38.32 8.43 -17.33
CA GLY A 437 37.96 9.48 -18.30
C GLY A 437 36.85 10.42 -17.84
N ALA A 438 36.14 10.09 -16.74
CA ALA A 438 35.07 10.93 -16.19
C ALA A 438 35.62 12.21 -15.49
N ASN A 439 36.81 12.11 -14.87
CA ASN A 439 37.46 13.23 -14.17
C ASN A 439 38.96 13.13 -14.24
N ALA A 440 39.61 14.18 -14.77
CA ALA A 440 41.06 14.19 -15.00
C ALA A 440 41.89 14.10 -13.71
N ASP A 441 41.41 14.66 -12.59
CA ASP A 441 42.11 14.59 -11.32
C ASP A 441 42.03 13.20 -10.68
N ALA A 442 40.87 12.54 -10.81
CA ALA A 442 40.72 11.15 -10.38
C ALA A 442 41.61 10.21 -11.20
N ASP A 443 41.71 10.42 -12.51
CA ASP A 443 42.56 9.61 -13.37
C ASP A 443 44.03 9.81 -13.02
N ARG A 444 44.45 11.07 -12.78
CA ARG A 444 45.83 11.36 -12.34
C ARG A 444 46.17 10.67 -11.01
N LEU A 445 45.24 10.65 -10.05
CA LEU A 445 45.46 9.97 -8.77
C LEU A 445 45.54 8.44 -8.95
N ARG A 446 44.74 7.85 -9.87
CA ARG A 446 44.84 6.43 -10.24
C ARG A 446 46.20 6.10 -10.88
N ASP A 447 46.66 6.94 -11.80
CA ASP A 447 47.95 6.75 -12.45
C ASP A 447 49.09 6.80 -11.43
N ILE A 448 49.01 7.64 -10.40
CA ILE A 448 49.98 7.65 -9.29
C ILE A 448 49.91 6.34 -8.49
N MET A 449 48.72 5.80 -8.23
CA MET A 449 48.58 4.54 -7.49
C MET A 449 49.02 3.33 -8.30
N ASP A 450 48.73 3.28 -9.59
CA ASP A 450 49.14 2.18 -10.48
C ASP A 450 50.64 2.27 -10.81
N GLY A 451 51.17 3.45 -11.10
CA GLY A 451 52.57 3.72 -11.24
C GLY A 451 53.37 3.38 -9.96
N GLY A 452 52.76 3.60 -8.76
CA GLY A 452 53.37 3.17 -7.50
C GLY A 452 53.58 1.66 -7.40
N LYS A 453 52.69 0.84 -7.94
CA LYS A 453 52.86 -0.62 -7.99
C LYS A 453 54.04 -1.03 -8.90
N ASP A 454 54.18 -0.40 -10.04
CA ASP A 454 55.27 -0.66 -10.97
C ASP A 454 56.61 -0.20 -10.39
N ILE A 455 56.62 0.93 -9.67
CA ILE A 455 57.80 1.41 -8.95
C ILE A 455 58.20 0.44 -7.83
N ILE A 456 57.22 -0.10 -7.07
CA ILE A 456 57.47 -1.12 -6.04
C ILE A 456 58.12 -2.36 -6.65
N ALA A 457 57.60 -2.84 -7.81
CA ALA A 457 58.20 -3.96 -8.53
C ALA A 457 59.62 -3.65 -9.01
N SER A 458 59.87 -2.42 -9.46
CA SER A 458 61.20 -1.97 -9.85
C SER A 458 62.16 -1.83 -8.65
N ILE A 459 61.66 -1.38 -7.50
CA ILE A 459 62.41 -1.35 -6.24
C ILE A 459 62.78 -2.80 -5.84
N GLU A 460 61.82 -3.73 -5.90
CA GLU A 460 62.09 -5.14 -5.61
C GLU A 460 63.20 -5.70 -6.51
N ALA A 461 63.12 -5.43 -7.80
CA ALA A 461 64.14 -5.88 -8.75
C ALA A 461 65.51 -5.23 -8.50
N SER A 462 65.55 -3.92 -8.29
CA SER A 462 66.76 -3.16 -7.98
C SER A 462 67.41 -3.62 -6.67
N GLU A 463 66.62 -3.82 -5.63
CA GLU A 463 67.16 -4.28 -4.34
C GLU A 463 67.62 -5.73 -4.38
N LYS A 464 67.01 -6.60 -5.19
CA LYS A 464 67.55 -7.94 -5.47
C LYS A 464 68.88 -7.90 -6.16
N GLU A 465 69.09 -7.01 -7.13
CA GLU A 465 70.32 -6.80 -7.83
C GLU A 465 71.44 -6.23 -6.94
N LYS A 466 71.09 -5.17 -6.17
CA LYS A 466 72.04 -4.51 -5.25
C LYS A 466 72.50 -5.42 -4.11
N THR A 467 71.55 -6.21 -3.55
CA THR A 467 71.83 -7.05 -2.39
C THR A 467 72.31 -8.46 -2.75
N GLY A 468 72.04 -8.92 -3.98
CA GLY A 468 72.25 -10.30 -4.40
C GLY A 468 71.27 -11.30 -3.79
N ILE A 469 70.29 -10.86 -3.02
CA ILE A 469 69.37 -11.73 -2.33
C ILE A 469 68.21 -12.07 -3.26
N ARG A 470 68.26 -13.18 -3.92
CA ARG A 470 67.21 -13.61 -4.90
C ARG A 470 65.83 -13.86 -4.28
N THR A 471 65.77 -14.18 -2.98
CA THR A 471 64.50 -14.45 -2.25
C THR A 471 63.85 -13.21 -1.66
N LEU A 472 64.46 -12.04 -1.79
CA LEU A 472 63.94 -10.76 -1.34
C LEU A 472 62.58 -10.50 -2.00
N LYS A 473 61.59 -10.10 -1.23
CA LYS A 473 60.26 -9.72 -1.72
C LYS A 473 59.81 -8.42 -1.05
N VAL A 474 59.17 -7.56 -1.85
CA VAL A 474 58.45 -6.41 -1.29
C VAL A 474 56.98 -6.80 -1.15
N SER A 475 56.42 -6.63 0.06
CA SER A 475 55.03 -6.97 0.40
C SER A 475 54.41 -5.88 1.25
N PHE A 476 53.08 -5.91 1.37
CA PHE A 476 52.29 -4.96 2.13
C PHE A 476 51.56 -5.63 3.32
N ASN A 477 51.53 -4.96 4.45
CA ASN A 477 50.73 -5.36 5.61
C ASN A 477 50.00 -4.14 6.19
N ARG A 478 48.77 -4.28 6.53
CA ARG A 478 47.92 -3.17 7.04
C ARG A 478 48.49 -2.48 8.31
N VAL A 479 49.25 -3.21 9.13
CA VAL A 479 49.86 -2.68 10.39
C VAL A 479 51.20 -2.01 10.18
N PHE A 480 52.01 -2.52 9.25
CA PHE A 480 53.43 -2.12 9.06
C PHE A 480 53.69 -1.39 7.75
N GLY A 481 52.70 -1.35 6.84
CA GLY A 481 52.81 -0.78 5.51
C GLY A 481 53.61 -1.68 4.52
N TYR A 482 54.30 -1.07 3.58
CA TYR A 482 55.20 -1.79 2.68
C TYR A 482 56.48 -2.17 3.39
N TYR A 483 56.96 -3.40 3.15
CA TYR A 483 58.20 -3.90 3.76
C TYR A 483 58.93 -4.84 2.79
N ILE A 484 60.24 -4.90 2.98
CA ILE A 484 61.13 -5.83 2.31
C ILE A 484 61.27 -7.05 3.21
N GLU A 485 60.92 -8.22 2.73
CA GLU A 485 61.04 -9.48 3.46
C GLU A 485 62.30 -10.21 2.98
N VAL A 486 63.20 -10.52 3.93
CA VAL A 486 64.44 -11.23 3.72
C VAL A 486 64.44 -12.48 4.57
N SER A 487 64.73 -13.64 3.96
CA SER A 487 64.87 -14.92 4.65
C SER A 487 66.05 -14.91 5.58
N LYS A 488 65.99 -15.57 6.74
CA LYS A 488 67.08 -15.63 7.73
C LYS A 488 68.42 -16.08 7.22
N SER A 489 68.44 -16.90 6.21
CA SER A 489 69.69 -17.39 5.54
C SER A 489 70.44 -16.29 4.84
N PHE A 490 69.93 -15.09 4.65
CA PHE A 490 70.60 -14.01 3.92
C PHE A 490 70.74 -12.72 4.78
N MET A 491 70.63 -12.84 6.10
CA MET A 491 70.69 -11.66 7.01
C MET A 491 72.00 -10.94 6.95
N ASP A 492 73.13 -11.64 6.77
CA ASP A 492 74.50 -11.09 6.66
C ASP A 492 74.74 -10.25 5.39
N GLN A 493 73.82 -10.38 4.40
CA GLN A 493 73.83 -9.62 3.16
C GLN A 493 72.91 -8.39 3.16
N VAL A 494 72.20 -8.16 4.28
CA VAL A 494 71.31 -7.00 4.42
C VAL A 494 72.14 -5.71 4.56
N PRO A 495 71.88 -4.71 3.70
CA PRO A 495 72.56 -3.42 3.79
C PRO A 495 72.27 -2.69 5.09
N GLY A 496 73.27 -1.98 5.63
CA GLY A 496 73.15 -1.25 6.93
C GLY A 496 72.12 -0.11 6.95
N HIS A 497 71.65 0.34 5.80
CA HIS A 497 70.59 1.36 5.68
C HIS A 497 69.19 0.82 5.79
N TYR A 498 69.01 -0.51 5.81
CA TYR A 498 67.72 -1.13 6.04
C TYR A 498 67.31 -1.00 7.51
N ILE A 499 66.13 -0.45 7.74
CA ILE A 499 65.59 -0.29 9.08
C ILE A 499 64.71 -1.52 9.39
N ARG A 500 65.08 -2.30 10.39
CA ARG A 500 64.36 -3.50 10.79
C ARG A 500 63.07 -3.12 11.49
N LYS A 501 61.92 -3.68 11.01
CA LYS A 501 60.57 -3.45 11.56
C LYS A 501 60.05 -4.64 12.34
N GLN A 502 60.31 -5.88 11.89
CA GLN A 502 59.77 -7.07 12.52
C GLN A 502 60.68 -8.28 12.26
N THR A 503 60.84 -9.13 13.29
CA THR A 503 61.51 -10.43 13.19
C THR A 503 60.43 -11.52 13.29
N LEU A 504 60.37 -12.41 12.28
CA LEU A 504 59.52 -13.59 12.21
C LEU A 504 60.32 -14.88 12.38
N ALA A 505 59.67 -16.04 12.46
CA ALA A 505 60.34 -17.32 12.63
C ALA A 505 61.34 -17.63 11.51
N ASN A 506 60.99 -17.35 10.23
CA ASN A 506 61.77 -17.73 9.05
C ASN A 506 62.31 -16.53 8.24
N CYS A 507 61.95 -15.28 8.55
CA CYS A 507 62.34 -14.09 7.81
C CYS A 507 62.38 -12.87 8.72
N GLU A 508 63.01 -11.79 8.24
CA GLU A 508 62.92 -10.46 8.84
C GLU A 508 62.38 -9.47 7.84
N ARG A 509 61.69 -8.45 8.39
CA ARG A 509 61.02 -7.41 7.63
C ARG A 509 61.73 -6.09 7.84
N TYR A 510 62.08 -5.45 6.75
CA TYR A 510 62.80 -4.19 6.72
C TYR A 510 62.04 -3.12 5.95
N ILE A 511 62.38 -1.86 6.16
CA ILE A 511 61.95 -0.72 5.38
C ILE A 511 63.13 0.13 4.96
N THR A 512 63.05 0.70 3.77
CA THR A 512 63.97 1.72 3.29
C THR A 512 63.31 3.08 3.28
N GLN A 513 64.07 4.17 3.27
CA GLN A 513 63.56 5.52 3.20
C GLN A 513 62.74 5.74 1.89
N GLU A 514 63.28 5.24 0.78
CA GLU A 514 62.64 5.29 -0.53
C GLU A 514 61.24 4.58 -0.54
N LEU A 515 61.19 3.38 0.05
CA LEU A 515 59.94 2.63 0.18
C LEU A 515 58.91 3.36 1.08
N LYS A 516 59.36 4.03 2.12
CA LYS A 516 58.50 4.82 3.02
C LYS A 516 57.92 6.05 2.34
N GLU A 517 58.74 6.79 1.57
CA GLU A 517 58.29 7.95 0.81
C GLU A 517 57.28 7.57 -0.26
N LEU A 518 57.50 6.47 -0.97
CA LEU A 518 56.56 5.93 -1.93
C LEU A 518 55.26 5.49 -1.28
N GLU A 519 55.34 4.82 -0.13
CA GLU A 519 54.19 4.42 0.65
C GLU A 519 53.29 5.63 1.03
N GLU A 520 53.92 6.69 1.54
CA GLU A 520 53.19 7.92 1.92
C GLU A 520 52.49 8.57 0.71
N GLN A 521 53.16 8.57 -0.47
CA GLN A 521 52.54 9.07 -1.70
C GLN A 521 51.36 8.22 -2.18
N VAL A 522 51.51 6.89 -2.18
CA VAL A 522 50.43 5.97 -2.62
C VAL A 522 49.23 5.98 -1.67
N LEU A 523 49.45 5.97 -0.35
CA LEU A 523 48.38 6.01 0.63
C LEU A 523 47.63 7.36 0.58
N THR A 524 48.38 8.47 0.49
CA THR A 524 47.77 9.80 0.36
C THR A 524 46.97 9.93 -0.95
N ALA A 525 47.49 9.37 -2.06
CA ALA A 525 46.78 9.36 -3.33
C ALA A 525 45.45 8.53 -3.25
N LYS A 526 45.49 7.40 -2.55
CA LYS A 526 44.30 6.55 -2.35
C LYS A 526 43.20 7.27 -1.56
N ASP A 527 43.57 7.88 -0.42
CA ASP A 527 42.61 8.57 0.42
C ASP A 527 41.99 9.78 -0.32
N ARG A 528 42.83 10.53 -1.05
CA ARG A 528 42.36 11.64 -1.88
C ARG A 528 41.48 11.17 -3.02
N LEU A 529 41.80 10.05 -3.67
CA LEU A 529 40.98 9.48 -4.74
C LEU A 529 39.60 9.07 -4.22
N THR A 530 39.55 8.35 -3.10
CA THR A 530 38.31 7.92 -2.48
C THR A 530 37.40 9.12 -2.10
N ALA A 531 38.01 10.17 -1.52
CA ALA A 531 37.31 11.39 -1.17
C ALA A 531 36.77 12.14 -2.43
N LEU A 532 37.60 12.23 -3.47
CA LEU A 532 37.22 12.86 -4.75
C LEU A 532 36.11 12.06 -5.45
N GLU A 533 36.21 10.75 -5.50
CA GLU A 533 35.19 9.90 -6.08
C GLU A 533 33.85 10.04 -5.35
N TYR A 534 33.86 10.11 -4.02
CA TYR A 534 32.67 10.40 -3.22
C TYR A 534 32.08 11.79 -3.52
N GLN A 535 32.91 12.79 -3.71
CA GLN A 535 32.48 14.14 -4.08
C GLN A 535 31.83 14.16 -5.48
N ILE A 536 32.42 13.49 -6.47
CA ILE A 536 31.87 13.36 -7.84
C ILE A 536 30.51 12.63 -7.79
N PHE A 537 30.42 11.53 -7.03
CA PHE A 537 29.17 10.82 -6.84
C PHE A 537 28.09 11.70 -6.20
N THR A 538 28.46 12.51 -5.20
CA THR A 538 27.52 13.43 -4.56
C THR A 538 27.01 14.50 -5.54
N GLN A 539 27.88 15.07 -6.37
CA GLN A 539 27.51 16.03 -7.41
C GLN A 539 26.58 15.40 -8.47
N LEU A 540 26.86 14.16 -8.90
CA LEU A 540 26.00 13.39 -9.78
C LEU A 540 24.61 13.19 -9.15
N ARG A 541 24.55 12.75 -7.90
CA ARG A 541 23.30 12.56 -7.15
C ARG A 541 22.50 13.86 -7.05
N GLU A 542 23.13 14.98 -6.70
CA GLU A 542 22.47 16.28 -6.61
C GLU A 542 21.93 16.77 -7.97
N HIS A 543 22.66 16.51 -9.06
CA HIS A 543 22.20 16.80 -10.40
C HIS A 543 20.93 16.00 -10.73
N LEU A 544 20.95 14.69 -10.49
CA LEU A 544 19.80 13.81 -10.70
C LEU A 544 18.61 14.19 -9.82
N ALA A 545 18.84 14.60 -8.57
CA ALA A 545 17.79 15.08 -7.66
C ALA A 545 17.01 16.27 -8.23
N ARG A 546 17.67 17.17 -8.97
CA ARG A 546 17.01 18.31 -9.65
C ARG A 546 16.10 17.87 -10.78
N GLN A 547 16.28 16.65 -11.33
CA GLN A 547 15.44 16.10 -12.41
C GLN A 547 14.20 15.35 -11.89
N ALA A 548 13.95 15.36 -10.57
CA ALA A 548 12.88 14.59 -9.93
C ALA A 548 11.50 14.79 -10.58
N ALA A 549 11.16 16.02 -10.99
CA ALA A 549 9.88 16.32 -11.65
C ALA A 549 9.71 15.58 -12.98
N ARG A 550 10.76 15.58 -13.83
CA ARG A 550 10.77 14.89 -15.14
C ARG A 550 10.61 13.37 -14.93
N VAL A 551 11.39 12.84 -13.99
CA VAL A 551 11.36 11.40 -13.66
C VAL A 551 10.01 10.97 -13.11
N GLN A 552 9.40 11.73 -12.18
CA GLN A 552 8.10 11.39 -11.59
C GLN A 552 6.97 11.45 -12.64
N LEU A 553 6.96 12.44 -13.52
CA LEU A 553 5.97 12.52 -14.60
C LEU A 553 6.08 11.32 -15.54
N THR A 554 7.31 10.98 -15.95
CA THR A 554 7.60 9.82 -16.79
C THR A 554 7.20 8.52 -16.09
N ALA A 555 7.54 8.36 -14.81
CA ALA A 555 7.19 7.19 -14.00
C ALA A 555 5.67 6.95 -13.94
N SER A 556 4.89 8.01 -13.71
CA SER A 556 3.42 7.94 -13.70
C SER A 556 2.85 7.55 -15.06
N ALA A 557 3.41 8.08 -16.16
CA ALA A 557 2.99 7.72 -17.52
C ALA A 557 3.32 6.27 -17.86
N VAL A 558 4.53 5.80 -17.52
CA VAL A 558 4.95 4.41 -17.71
C VAL A 558 4.10 3.45 -16.88
N ALA A 559 3.85 3.78 -15.61
CA ALA A 559 2.99 2.97 -14.73
C ALA A 559 1.57 2.83 -15.31
N SER A 560 1.01 3.93 -15.84
CA SER A 560 -0.31 3.91 -16.49
C SER A 560 -0.32 3.05 -17.76
N ALA A 561 0.72 3.14 -18.58
CA ALA A 561 0.87 2.33 -19.79
C ALA A 561 1.01 0.84 -19.45
N ASP A 562 1.76 0.50 -18.41
CA ASP A 562 1.95 -0.87 -17.92
C ASP A 562 0.63 -1.47 -17.41
N VAL A 563 -0.17 -0.69 -16.65
CA VAL A 563 -1.51 -1.13 -16.22
C VAL A 563 -2.41 -1.42 -17.41
N LEU A 564 -2.47 -0.51 -18.40
CA LEU A 564 -3.32 -0.70 -19.58
C LEU A 564 -2.87 -1.91 -20.40
N CYS A 565 -1.56 -2.11 -20.55
CA CYS A 565 -0.97 -3.29 -21.19
C CYS A 565 -1.30 -4.59 -20.45
N SER A 566 -1.23 -4.57 -19.10
CA SER A 566 -1.63 -5.68 -18.23
C SER A 566 -3.09 -6.04 -18.43
N LEU A 567 -4.02 -5.07 -18.38
CA LEU A 567 -5.45 -5.28 -18.58
C LEU A 567 -5.77 -5.82 -19.98
N ALA A 568 -5.11 -5.30 -21.03
CA ALA A 568 -5.24 -5.79 -22.38
C ALA A 568 -4.73 -7.24 -22.53
N SER A 569 -3.61 -7.56 -21.91
CA SER A 569 -3.04 -8.92 -21.91
C SER A 569 -3.96 -9.93 -21.25
N VAL A 570 -4.55 -9.57 -20.10
CA VAL A 570 -5.54 -10.41 -19.40
C VAL A 570 -6.82 -10.55 -20.23
N ALA A 571 -7.29 -9.47 -20.86
CA ALA A 571 -8.48 -9.49 -21.71
C ALA A 571 -8.34 -10.49 -22.87
N VAL A 572 -7.21 -10.46 -23.56
CA VAL A 572 -6.93 -11.41 -24.65
C VAL A 572 -6.77 -12.84 -24.15
N GLN A 573 -5.99 -13.04 -23.08
CA GLN A 573 -5.70 -14.36 -22.54
C GLN A 573 -6.97 -15.08 -22.06
N ARG A 574 -7.95 -14.32 -21.51
CA ARG A 574 -9.16 -14.87 -20.89
C ARG A 574 -10.45 -14.64 -21.67
N GLY A 575 -10.37 -14.02 -22.84
CA GLY A 575 -11.54 -13.70 -23.66
C GLY A 575 -12.52 -12.81 -22.92
N TYR A 576 -12.06 -11.67 -22.39
CA TYR A 576 -12.90 -10.66 -21.77
C TYR A 576 -13.43 -9.70 -22.83
N CYS A 577 -14.63 -9.15 -22.62
CA CYS A 577 -15.26 -8.20 -23.53
C CYS A 577 -15.16 -6.75 -22.99
N ARG A 578 -15.21 -5.80 -23.92
CA ARG A 578 -15.35 -4.38 -23.60
C ARG A 578 -16.75 -4.13 -23.03
N PRO A 579 -16.90 -3.59 -21.80
CA PRO A 579 -18.20 -3.21 -21.25
C PRO A 579 -18.64 -1.83 -21.78
N GLU A 580 -19.94 -1.64 -21.95
CA GLU A 580 -20.59 -0.35 -22.18
C GLU A 580 -20.94 0.29 -20.82
N ILE A 581 -20.41 1.48 -20.54
CA ILE A 581 -20.75 2.23 -19.32
C ILE A 581 -21.76 3.31 -19.65
N THR A 582 -22.84 3.38 -18.85
CA THR A 582 -23.91 4.36 -19.04
C THR A 582 -24.21 5.17 -17.77
N LEU A 583 -24.84 6.31 -17.94
CA LEU A 583 -25.35 7.10 -16.80
C LEU A 583 -26.66 6.50 -16.24
N GLY A 584 -27.20 5.48 -16.88
CA GLY A 584 -28.37 4.75 -16.44
C GLY A 584 -28.15 3.98 -15.13
N ARG A 585 -29.18 3.21 -14.74
CA ARG A 585 -29.16 2.42 -13.49
C ARG A 585 -29.01 0.93 -13.74
N GLU A 586 -29.25 0.47 -14.96
CA GLU A 586 -29.34 -0.94 -15.32
C GLU A 586 -27.97 -1.60 -15.37
N ILE A 587 -27.91 -2.81 -14.88
CA ILE A 587 -26.77 -3.73 -15.03
C ILE A 587 -27.27 -4.91 -15.83
N HIS A 588 -26.80 -5.03 -17.08
CA HIS A 588 -27.09 -6.15 -17.98
C HIS A 588 -25.79 -6.84 -18.36
N ILE A 589 -25.66 -8.12 -17.99
CA ILE A 589 -24.47 -8.94 -18.24
C ILE A 589 -24.91 -10.25 -18.87
N GLU A 590 -24.39 -10.57 -20.03
CA GLU A 590 -24.61 -11.84 -20.71
C GLU A 590 -23.44 -12.78 -20.53
N ASN A 591 -23.70 -14.01 -20.11
CA ASN A 591 -22.70 -15.04 -19.89
C ASN A 591 -21.53 -14.57 -19.00
N GLY A 592 -21.85 -13.88 -17.91
CA GLY A 592 -20.86 -13.42 -16.93
C GLY A 592 -20.16 -14.61 -16.26
N ARG A 593 -18.86 -14.47 -16.00
CA ARG A 593 -18.01 -15.45 -15.34
C ARG A 593 -17.31 -14.81 -14.14
N HIS A 594 -17.01 -15.61 -13.12
CA HIS A 594 -16.29 -15.13 -11.95
C HIS A 594 -14.77 -15.11 -12.25
N PRO A 595 -14.10 -13.94 -12.30
CA PRO A 595 -12.73 -13.82 -12.79
C PRO A 595 -11.73 -14.68 -12.02
N VAL A 596 -11.88 -14.74 -10.69
CA VAL A 596 -10.96 -15.48 -9.82
C VAL A 596 -11.25 -16.98 -9.85
N VAL A 597 -12.52 -17.39 -9.74
CA VAL A 597 -12.88 -18.81 -9.76
C VAL A 597 -12.53 -19.45 -11.10
N GLU A 598 -12.81 -18.76 -12.20
CA GLU A 598 -12.40 -19.20 -13.56
C GLU A 598 -10.87 -19.35 -13.66
N ALA A 599 -10.11 -18.47 -13.03
CA ALA A 599 -8.65 -18.53 -13.04
C ALA A 599 -8.07 -19.69 -12.22
N VAL A 600 -8.77 -20.13 -11.17
CA VAL A 600 -8.35 -21.22 -10.28
C VAL A 600 -8.75 -22.58 -10.84
N LEU A 601 -9.88 -22.66 -11.58
CA LEU A 601 -10.34 -23.90 -12.20
C LEU A 601 -9.36 -24.31 -13.31
N LYS A 602 -8.77 -25.52 -13.21
CA LYS A 602 -7.84 -26.05 -14.21
C LYS A 602 -8.48 -27.02 -15.18
N ASP A 603 -9.36 -27.89 -14.68
CA ASP A 603 -9.87 -29.06 -15.39
C ASP A 603 -11.37 -28.97 -15.73
N THR A 604 -12.05 -27.94 -15.25
CA THR A 604 -13.49 -27.75 -15.46
C THR A 604 -13.80 -26.34 -15.94
N LEU A 605 -14.71 -26.23 -16.91
CA LEU A 605 -15.16 -24.91 -17.36
C LEU A 605 -16.07 -24.26 -16.34
N PHE A 606 -15.91 -22.95 -16.16
CA PHE A 606 -16.84 -22.15 -15.36
C PHE A 606 -18.20 -22.06 -16.07
N VAL A 607 -19.29 -22.24 -15.33
CA VAL A 607 -20.66 -22.09 -15.88
C VAL A 607 -21.05 -20.62 -15.88
N PRO A 608 -21.19 -19.99 -17.07
CA PRO A 608 -21.52 -18.57 -17.14
C PRO A 608 -22.97 -18.30 -16.76
N ASN A 609 -23.22 -17.12 -16.21
CA ASN A 609 -24.55 -16.69 -15.78
C ASN A 609 -24.89 -15.29 -16.30
N ASP A 610 -26.19 -15.10 -16.63
CA ASP A 610 -26.72 -13.81 -17.03
C ASP A 610 -27.15 -13.01 -15.81
N THR A 611 -27.10 -11.69 -15.92
CA THR A 611 -27.57 -10.76 -14.89
C THR A 611 -28.37 -9.65 -15.54
N ASN A 612 -29.56 -9.41 -15.05
CA ASN A 612 -30.37 -8.26 -15.39
C ASN A 612 -30.85 -7.64 -14.07
N LEU A 613 -30.43 -6.40 -13.76
CA LEU A 613 -30.69 -5.75 -12.49
C LEU A 613 -30.78 -4.23 -12.67
N GLY A 614 -31.67 -3.58 -11.90
CA GLY A 614 -31.77 -2.12 -11.89
C GLY A 614 -32.77 -1.56 -12.91
N SER A 615 -33.51 -2.42 -13.65
CA SER A 615 -34.69 -2.04 -14.43
C SER A 615 -35.89 -1.80 -13.51
N ASP A 616 -36.92 -1.11 -14.00
CA ASP A 616 -38.12 -0.76 -13.21
C ASP A 616 -38.86 -1.99 -12.66
N ASP A 617 -38.73 -3.13 -13.34
CA ASP A 617 -39.34 -4.40 -12.95
C ASP A 617 -38.37 -5.35 -12.23
N ASN A 618 -37.07 -5.05 -12.15
CA ASN A 618 -36.06 -5.91 -11.53
C ASN A 618 -35.00 -5.10 -10.78
N GLN A 619 -35.41 -4.42 -9.74
CA GLN A 619 -34.53 -3.67 -8.82
C GLN A 619 -33.87 -4.59 -7.82
N VAL A 620 -34.58 -5.60 -7.34
CA VAL A 620 -34.13 -6.58 -6.37
C VAL A 620 -34.29 -7.98 -6.91
N ALA A 621 -33.22 -8.72 -6.97
CA ALA A 621 -33.22 -10.14 -7.35
C ALA A 621 -33.08 -11.01 -6.08
N ILE A 622 -34.15 -11.73 -5.73
CA ILE A 622 -34.14 -12.74 -4.66
C ILE A 622 -33.58 -14.03 -5.23
N ILE A 623 -32.52 -14.57 -4.62
CA ILE A 623 -31.83 -15.78 -5.11
C ILE A 623 -32.00 -16.88 -4.09
N THR A 624 -32.74 -17.93 -4.43
CA THR A 624 -32.97 -19.12 -3.60
C THR A 624 -32.14 -20.30 -4.06
N GLY A 625 -32.00 -21.31 -3.20
CA GLY A 625 -31.26 -22.54 -3.50
C GLY A 625 -30.22 -22.91 -2.45
N PRO A 626 -29.57 -24.08 -2.54
CA PRO A 626 -28.66 -24.58 -1.50
C PRO A 626 -27.32 -23.80 -1.48
N ASN A 627 -26.63 -23.77 -0.31
CA ASN A 627 -25.40 -23.00 -0.09
C ASN A 627 -24.26 -23.41 -1.01
N MET A 628 -24.10 -24.68 -1.32
CA MET A 628 -23.00 -25.16 -2.17
C MET A 628 -23.26 -24.98 -3.67
N ALA A 629 -24.42 -24.48 -4.06
CA ALA A 629 -24.80 -24.37 -5.47
C ALA A 629 -24.17 -23.17 -6.18
N GLY A 630 -23.61 -22.19 -5.45
CA GLY A 630 -22.88 -21.07 -6.02
C GLY A 630 -23.59 -19.70 -5.98
N LYS A 631 -24.60 -19.49 -5.10
CA LYS A 631 -25.30 -18.19 -4.91
C LYS A 631 -24.32 -17.06 -4.63
N SER A 632 -23.51 -17.20 -3.57
CA SER A 632 -22.54 -16.17 -3.15
C SER A 632 -21.45 -15.95 -4.21
N THR A 633 -21.05 -17.00 -4.96
CA THR A 633 -20.12 -16.87 -6.07
C THR A 633 -20.71 -16.01 -7.20
N TYR A 634 -21.99 -16.23 -7.55
CA TYR A 634 -22.69 -15.44 -8.56
C TYR A 634 -22.82 -13.96 -8.13
N MET A 635 -23.22 -13.69 -6.89
CA MET A 635 -23.34 -12.32 -6.42
C MET A 635 -22.01 -11.57 -6.40
N ARG A 636 -20.94 -12.23 -5.94
CA ARG A 636 -19.56 -11.68 -6.01
C ARG A 636 -19.12 -11.44 -7.46
N GLN A 637 -19.44 -12.37 -8.39
CA GLN A 637 -19.17 -12.21 -9.81
C GLN A 637 -19.73 -10.90 -10.36
N VAL A 638 -21.01 -10.58 -10.05
CA VAL A 638 -21.65 -9.35 -10.51
C VAL A 638 -20.93 -8.12 -9.98
N ALA A 639 -20.61 -8.08 -8.66
CA ALA A 639 -19.87 -6.97 -8.08
C ALA A 639 -18.46 -6.79 -8.68
N LEU A 640 -17.75 -7.90 -8.89
CA LEU A 640 -16.41 -7.86 -9.49
C LEU A 640 -16.44 -7.37 -10.94
N ILE A 641 -17.45 -7.79 -11.74
CA ILE A 641 -17.64 -7.30 -13.11
C ILE A 641 -17.91 -5.79 -13.12
N VAL A 642 -18.80 -5.29 -12.24
CA VAL A 642 -19.07 -3.86 -12.10
C VAL A 642 -17.83 -3.09 -11.72
N LEU A 643 -17.07 -3.58 -10.74
CA LEU A 643 -15.83 -2.96 -10.28
C LEU A 643 -14.79 -2.93 -11.41
N MET A 644 -14.56 -4.05 -12.08
CA MET A 644 -13.64 -4.14 -13.23
C MET A 644 -14.02 -3.15 -14.34
N ALA A 645 -15.30 -3.06 -14.69
CA ALA A 645 -15.79 -2.14 -15.69
C ALA A 645 -15.49 -0.67 -15.31
N GLN A 646 -15.77 -0.28 -14.06
CA GLN A 646 -15.57 1.10 -13.60
C GLN A 646 -14.11 1.46 -13.30
N MET A 647 -13.22 0.49 -13.10
CA MET A 647 -11.78 0.78 -13.06
C MET A 647 -11.15 0.99 -14.44
N GLY A 648 -11.86 0.64 -15.52
CA GLY A 648 -11.40 0.75 -16.90
C GLY A 648 -10.90 -0.55 -17.52
N SER A 649 -11.21 -1.71 -16.92
CA SER A 649 -10.86 -3.04 -17.43
C SER A 649 -11.97 -3.61 -18.32
N PHE A 650 -11.60 -4.49 -19.24
CA PHE A 650 -12.53 -5.43 -19.86
C PHE A 650 -13.02 -6.46 -18.84
N VAL A 651 -14.17 -7.08 -19.09
CA VAL A 651 -14.88 -7.89 -18.10
C VAL A 651 -15.11 -9.32 -18.59
N PRO A 652 -15.13 -10.30 -17.68
CA PRO A 652 -15.36 -11.71 -18.00
C PRO A 652 -16.85 -11.98 -18.36
N ALA A 653 -17.26 -11.53 -19.52
CA ALA A 653 -18.62 -11.72 -20.03
C ALA A 653 -18.60 -11.85 -21.57
N ARG A 654 -19.74 -12.25 -22.17
CA ARG A 654 -19.96 -12.15 -23.62
C ARG A 654 -20.26 -10.70 -24.01
N SER A 655 -21.13 -10.05 -23.27
CA SER A 655 -21.45 -8.63 -23.36
C SER A 655 -21.81 -8.08 -21.97
N ALA A 656 -21.56 -6.79 -21.75
CA ALA A 656 -21.92 -6.15 -20.50
C ALA A 656 -22.30 -4.67 -20.75
N LYS A 657 -23.47 -4.28 -20.25
CA LYS A 657 -23.91 -2.88 -20.20
C LYS A 657 -24.17 -2.52 -18.75
N ILE A 658 -23.43 -1.56 -18.23
CA ILE A 658 -23.37 -1.27 -16.80
C ILE A 658 -23.66 0.20 -16.57
N GLY A 659 -24.77 0.46 -15.87
CA GLY A 659 -25.07 1.78 -15.30
C GLY A 659 -24.16 2.07 -14.12
N LEU A 660 -23.74 3.32 -13.97
CA LEU A 660 -22.84 3.73 -12.90
C LEU A 660 -23.32 3.30 -11.52
N VAL A 661 -22.41 2.69 -10.77
CA VAL A 661 -22.58 2.31 -9.37
C VAL A 661 -21.68 3.20 -8.54
N ASP A 662 -22.26 3.89 -7.56
CA ASP A 662 -21.53 4.81 -6.68
C ASP A 662 -20.89 4.11 -5.48
N ARG A 663 -21.54 3.03 -4.99
CA ARG A 663 -21.09 2.25 -3.84
C ARG A 663 -21.41 0.78 -4.03
N VAL A 664 -20.53 -0.08 -3.56
CA VAL A 664 -20.78 -1.52 -3.48
C VAL A 664 -20.74 -1.91 -2.01
N PHE A 665 -21.82 -2.45 -1.51
CA PHE A 665 -21.93 -2.99 -0.17
C PHE A 665 -22.09 -4.51 -0.23
N THR A 666 -21.40 -5.20 0.68
CA THR A 666 -21.48 -6.65 0.75
C THR A 666 -21.71 -7.09 2.19
N ARG A 667 -22.74 -7.87 2.39
CA ARG A 667 -22.95 -8.67 3.59
C ARG A 667 -22.92 -10.14 3.19
N ILE A 668 -21.79 -10.80 3.41
CA ILE A 668 -21.58 -12.20 3.00
C ILE A 668 -20.98 -12.93 4.20
N GLY A 669 -21.74 -13.87 4.79
CA GLY A 669 -21.39 -14.78 5.89
C GLY A 669 -20.38 -14.24 6.94
N ALA A 670 -20.75 -14.21 8.21
CA ALA A 670 -19.85 -13.78 9.27
C ALA A 670 -18.67 -14.76 9.43
N SER A 671 -17.44 -14.26 9.51
CA SER A 671 -16.39 -14.92 10.27
C SER A 671 -16.57 -14.52 11.74
N ASP A 672 -16.60 -15.48 12.65
CA ASP A 672 -16.63 -15.20 14.08
C ASP A 672 -15.46 -14.27 14.45
N ASP A 673 -15.77 -13.05 14.83
CA ASP A 673 -14.79 -12.14 15.44
C ASP A 673 -14.86 -12.30 16.96
N LEU A 674 -14.22 -13.36 17.45
CA LEU A 674 -14.09 -13.66 18.88
C LEU A 674 -13.36 -12.54 19.65
N ALA A 675 -12.61 -11.69 18.94
CA ALA A 675 -11.81 -10.63 19.57
C ALA A 675 -12.67 -9.42 19.98
N SER A 676 -13.80 -9.20 19.34
CA SER A 676 -14.70 -8.05 19.63
C SER A 676 -15.70 -8.35 20.77
N GLY A 677 -15.88 -9.62 21.17
CA GLY A 677 -16.85 -10.03 22.18
C GLY A 677 -18.31 -9.82 21.78
N GLN A 678 -18.59 -9.43 20.53
CA GLN A 678 -19.95 -9.24 20.01
C GLN A 678 -20.50 -10.56 19.44
N SER A 679 -21.82 -10.78 19.56
CA SER A 679 -22.44 -11.93 18.91
C SER A 679 -22.43 -11.77 17.39
N THR A 680 -22.30 -12.87 16.64
CA THR A 680 -22.36 -12.87 15.16
C THR A 680 -23.61 -12.18 14.63
N PHE A 681 -24.73 -12.29 15.33
CA PHE A 681 -25.98 -11.60 14.97
C PHE A 681 -25.89 -10.08 15.17
N MET A 682 -25.24 -9.60 16.25
CA MET A 682 -25.04 -8.16 16.47
C MET A 682 -24.13 -7.54 15.41
N VAL A 683 -23.07 -8.23 15.03
CA VAL A 683 -22.18 -7.80 13.94
C VAL A 683 -22.96 -7.74 12.62
N GLU A 684 -23.77 -8.76 12.32
CA GLU A 684 -24.63 -8.79 11.14
C GLU A 684 -25.57 -7.58 11.10
N MET A 685 -26.25 -7.29 12.22
CA MET A 685 -27.20 -6.18 12.29
C MET A 685 -26.51 -4.82 12.18
N ALA A 686 -25.32 -4.67 12.73
CA ALA A 686 -24.52 -3.44 12.59
C ALA A 686 -24.08 -3.22 11.13
N GLU A 687 -23.65 -4.27 10.42
CA GLU A 687 -23.32 -4.19 8.99
C GLU A 687 -24.55 -3.81 8.16
N VAL A 688 -25.69 -4.47 8.38
CA VAL A 688 -26.95 -4.15 7.68
C VAL A 688 -27.40 -2.72 7.99
N ALA A 689 -27.33 -2.27 9.24
CA ALA A 689 -27.66 -0.89 9.61
C ALA A 689 -26.78 0.14 8.90
N SER A 690 -25.49 -0.12 8.82
CA SER A 690 -24.53 0.70 8.06
C SER A 690 -24.91 0.75 6.57
N ILE A 691 -25.20 -0.39 5.96
CA ILE A 691 -25.62 -0.47 4.55
C ILE A 691 -26.86 0.38 4.31
N LEU A 692 -27.93 0.21 5.12
CA LEU A 692 -29.19 0.92 4.95
C LEU A 692 -29.07 2.43 5.20
N LYS A 693 -28.10 2.85 6.03
CA LYS A 693 -27.84 4.27 6.34
C LYS A 693 -27.09 4.99 5.21
N TYR A 694 -26.12 4.31 4.57
CA TYR A 694 -25.18 4.96 3.65
C TYR A 694 -25.41 4.60 2.18
N ALA A 695 -26.22 3.58 1.87
CA ALA A 695 -26.55 3.22 0.49
C ALA A 695 -27.42 4.31 -0.16
N THR A 696 -27.26 4.42 -1.49
CA THR A 696 -28.04 5.31 -2.34
C THR A 696 -28.83 4.49 -3.38
N SER A 697 -29.69 5.14 -4.12
CA SER A 697 -30.41 4.48 -5.22
C SER A 697 -29.49 4.01 -6.37
N ARG A 698 -28.24 4.46 -6.42
CA ARG A 698 -27.23 4.00 -7.40
C ARG A 698 -26.35 2.88 -6.87
N SER A 699 -26.42 2.57 -5.58
CA SER A 699 -25.60 1.55 -4.95
C SER A 699 -25.97 0.14 -5.40
N LEU A 700 -24.99 -0.76 -5.34
CA LEU A 700 -25.16 -2.20 -5.52
C LEU A 700 -25.03 -2.89 -4.16
N LEU A 701 -26.11 -3.54 -3.72
CA LEU A 701 -26.15 -4.26 -2.46
C LEU A 701 -26.05 -5.77 -2.73
N ILE A 702 -25.18 -6.44 -2.00
CA ILE A 702 -25.03 -7.88 -1.98
C ILE A 702 -25.32 -8.36 -0.57
N LEU A 703 -26.50 -8.92 -0.38
CA LEU A 703 -27.03 -9.35 0.90
C LEU A 703 -27.18 -10.87 0.90
N ASP A 704 -26.32 -11.57 1.63
CA ASP A 704 -26.28 -13.03 1.68
C ASP A 704 -26.71 -13.53 3.07
N GLU A 705 -27.82 -14.26 3.12
CA GLU A 705 -28.33 -14.94 4.31
C GLU A 705 -28.62 -14.01 5.51
N ILE A 706 -29.31 -12.91 5.28
CA ILE A 706 -29.73 -11.99 6.35
C ILE A 706 -30.71 -12.66 7.31
N GLY A 707 -30.50 -12.47 8.63
CA GLY A 707 -31.39 -12.97 9.68
C GLY A 707 -31.10 -14.39 10.15
N ARG A 708 -30.01 -15.01 9.71
CA ARG A 708 -29.68 -16.39 10.07
C ARG A 708 -29.21 -16.58 11.53
N GLY A 709 -28.72 -15.52 12.17
CA GLY A 709 -28.14 -15.57 13.51
C GLY A 709 -29.14 -15.54 14.68
N THR A 710 -30.46 -15.59 14.42
CA THR A 710 -31.51 -15.50 15.42
C THR A 710 -32.62 -16.53 15.19
N SER A 711 -33.73 -16.43 15.91
CA SER A 711 -34.90 -17.33 15.71
C SER A 711 -35.44 -17.19 14.27
N THR A 712 -35.99 -18.29 13.74
CA THR A 712 -36.47 -18.35 12.33
C THR A 712 -37.45 -17.24 11.98
N TYR A 713 -38.44 -16.98 12.84
CA TYR A 713 -39.47 -15.95 12.58
C TYR A 713 -38.92 -14.52 12.69
N ASP A 714 -38.05 -14.24 13.71
CA ASP A 714 -37.45 -12.91 13.85
C ASP A 714 -36.51 -12.64 12.68
N GLY A 715 -35.68 -13.64 12.34
CA GLY A 715 -34.73 -13.56 11.20
C GLY A 715 -35.48 -13.32 9.88
N MET A 716 -36.56 -14.05 9.62
CA MET A 716 -37.40 -13.86 8.44
C MET A 716 -38.06 -12.49 8.42
N ALA A 717 -38.61 -12.01 9.56
CA ALA A 717 -39.23 -10.70 9.66
C ALA A 717 -38.22 -9.58 9.36
N ILE A 718 -37.00 -9.65 9.91
CA ILE A 718 -35.92 -8.70 9.63
C ILE A 718 -35.53 -8.76 8.16
N ALA A 719 -35.27 -9.96 7.60
CA ALA A 719 -34.88 -10.15 6.21
C ALA A 719 -35.93 -9.55 5.25
N ARG A 720 -37.20 -9.77 5.52
CA ARG A 720 -38.32 -9.20 4.76
C ARG A 720 -38.33 -7.68 4.86
N ALA A 721 -38.21 -7.10 6.05
CA ALA A 721 -38.24 -5.65 6.25
C ALA A 721 -37.07 -4.97 5.53
N VAL A 722 -35.87 -5.57 5.58
CA VAL A 722 -34.69 -5.09 4.85
C VAL A 722 -34.89 -5.13 3.33
N LEU A 723 -35.53 -6.22 2.83
CA LEU A 723 -35.83 -6.36 1.40
C LEU A 723 -36.85 -5.31 0.95
N GLU A 724 -37.93 -5.10 1.71
CA GLU A 724 -38.98 -4.09 1.43
C GLU A 724 -38.36 -2.67 1.44
N TYR A 725 -37.45 -2.39 2.39
CA TYR A 725 -36.71 -1.12 2.45
C TYR A 725 -35.84 -0.90 1.24
N ALA A 726 -35.01 -1.90 0.87
CA ALA A 726 -34.11 -1.85 -0.26
C ALA A 726 -34.86 -1.71 -1.60
N ALA A 727 -36.01 -2.39 -1.74
CA ALA A 727 -36.84 -2.35 -2.95
C ALA A 727 -37.63 -1.04 -3.11
N SER A 728 -37.93 -0.35 -2.01
CA SER A 728 -38.81 0.84 -2.04
C SER A 728 -38.11 2.04 -2.70
N PRO A 729 -38.59 2.55 -3.86
CA PRO A 729 -38.01 3.75 -4.49
C PRO A 729 -38.13 5.01 -3.64
N LYS A 730 -39.12 5.06 -2.71
CA LYS A 730 -39.33 6.18 -1.77
C LYS A 730 -38.32 6.17 -0.62
N ARG A 731 -37.74 5.01 -0.29
CA ARG A 731 -36.78 4.85 0.82
C ARG A 731 -35.36 4.74 0.30
N LEU A 732 -35.05 3.67 -0.42
CA LEU A 732 -33.70 3.42 -0.94
C LEU A 732 -33.68 3.17 -2.45
N GLY A 733 -34.46 2.19 -2.94
CA GLY A 733 -34.50 1.84 -4.37
C GLY A 733 -33.12 1.46 -4.92
N ALA A 734 -32.28 0.72 -4.17
CA ALA A 734 -30.96 0.31 -4.58
C ALA A 734 -31.00 -1.00 -5.38
N LYS A 735 -30.04 -1.19 -6.28
CA LYS A 735 -29.82 -2.45 -6.98
C LYS A 735 -29.37 -3.51 -5.97
N THR A 736 -30.17 -4.57 -5.80
CA THR A 736 -29.94 -5.54 -4.73
C THR A 736 -29.95 -6.98 -5.24
N LEU A 737 -28.89 -7.72 -4.91
CA LEU A 737 -28.85 -9.17 -5.00
C LEU A 737 -29.05 -9.72 -3.58
N PHE A 738 -30.13 -10.44 -3.37
CA PHE A 738 -30.56 -10.91 -2.05
C PHE A 738 -30.61 -12.43 -2.03
N ALA A 739 -29.62 -13.10 -1.49
CA ALA A 739 -29.64 -14.55 -1.33
C ALA A 739 -30.25 -14.93 0.02
N THR A 740 -31.15 -15.89 0.01
CA THR A 740 -31.86 -16.30 1.23
C THR A 740 -32.17 -17.79 1.21
N HIS A 741 -32.37 -18.34 2.41
CA HIS A 741 -32.96 -19.65 2.66
C HIS A 741 -34.44 -19.61 3.06
N TYR A 742 -34.95 -18.39 3.27
CA TYR A 742 -36.38 -18.21 3.58
C TYR A 742 -37.16 -18.25 2.27
N HIS A 743 -37.78 -19.42 1.99
CA HIS A 743 -38.59 -19.63 0.78
C HIS A 743 -39.81 -18.73 0.74
N GLU A 744 -40.29 -18.32 1.91
CA GLU A 744 -41.44 -17.43 2.08
C GLU A 744 -41.18 -16.04 1.46
N LEU A 745 -39.95 -15.61 1.38
CA LEU A 745 -39.60 -14.34 0.76
C LEU A 745 -39.82 -14.34 -0.75
N SER A 746 -39.96 -15.52 -1.40
CA SER A 746 -40.31 -15.60 -2.82
C SER A 746 -41.70 -15.00 -3.14
N THR A 747 -42.61 -14.96 -2.16
CA THR A 747 -43.90 -14.32 -2.31
C THR A 747 -43.81 -12.80 -2.52
N MET A 748 -42.67 -12.19 -2.23
CA MET A 748 -42.46 -10.75 -2.40
C MET A 748 -42.49 -10.30 -3.87
N GLU A 749 -42.19 -11.17 -4.84
CA GLU A 749 -42.35 -10.87 -6.27
C GLU A 749 -43.79 -10.55 -6.64
N GLN A 750 -44.76 -11.17 -5.97
CA GLN A 750 -46.21 -10.89 -6.20
C GLN A 750 -46.67 -9.58 -5.54
N ARG A 751 -45.96 -9.13 -4.50
CA ARG A 751 -46.32 -7.94 -3.71
C ARG A 751 -45.61 -6.68 -4.19
N LEU A 752 -44.38 -6.80 -4.68
CA LEU A 752 -43.53 -5.70 -5.11
C LEU A 752 -43.19 -5.85 -6.60
N PRO A 753 -43.62 -4.93 -7.47
CA PRO A 753 -43.48 -5.04 -8.92
C PRO A 753 -42.01 -5.02 -9.40
N ASN A 754 -41.10 -4.51 -8.61
CA ASN A 754 -39.68 -4.37 -8.89
C ASN A 754 -38.78 -5.46 -8.23
N VAL A 755 -39.41 -6.52 -7.75
CA VAL A 755 -38.72 -7.69 -7.17
C VAL A 755 -38.92 -8.89 -8.09
N LYS A 756 -37.81 -9.61 -8.38
CA LYS A 756 -37.84 -10.85 -9.19
C LYS A 756 -37.18 -11.98 -8.42
N ASN A 757 -37.74 -13.18 -8.60
CA ASN A 757 -37.18 -14.41 -8.05
C ASN A 757 -36.26 -15.09 -9.05
N TYR A 758 -35.16 -15.61 -8.52
CA TYR A 758 -34.20 -16.46 -9.23
C TYR A 758 -33.88 -17.66 -8.36
N ASN A 759 -33.55 -18.76 -8.99
CA ASN A 759 -33.05 -19.96 -8.30
C ASN A 759 -31.85 -20.55 -9.03
N ILE A 760 -31.12 -21.42 -8.35
CA ILE A 760 -30.05 -22.19 -8.97
C ILE A 760 -30.59 -23.48 -9.53
N ALA A 761 -30.44 -23.68 -10.85
CA ALA A 761 -30.89 -24.87 -11.53
C ALA A 761 -30.21 -26.13 -10.98
N VAL A 762 -31.04 -27.11 -10.62
CA VAL A 762 -30.63 -28.42 -10.11
C VAL A 762 -31.19 -29.50 -11.03
N LYS A 763 -30.39 -30.52 -11.32
CA LYS A 763 -30.82 -31.68 -12.10
C LYS A 763 -30.73 -32.95 -11.23
N LYS A 764 -31.85 -33.63 -11.05
CA LYS A 764 -31.90 -34.93 -10.40
C LYS A 764 -31.59 -36.02 -11.42
N ARG A 765 -30.59 -36.86 -11.17
CA ARG A 765 -30.24 -38.03 -11.98
C ARG A 765 -30.28 -39.27 -11.09
N GLY A 766 -31.40 -39.97 -11.06
CA GLY A 766 -31.67 -41.04 -10.12
C GLY A 766 -31.66 -40.50 -8.68
N ASP A 767 -30.84 -41.06 -7.80
CA ASP A 767 -30.68 -40.65 -6.41
C ASP A 767 -29.56 -39.63 -6.18
N GLN A 768 -28.96 -39.13 -7.29
CA GLN A 768 -27.89 -38.13 -7.26
C GLN A 768 -28.41 -36.77 -7.71
N MET A 769 -28.05 -35.73 -6.94
CA MET A 769 -28.31 -34.33 -7.31
C MET A 769 -27.08 -33.74 -7.95
N ILE A 770 -27.26 -33.07 -9.08
CA ILE A 770 -26.24 -32.35 -9.81
C ILE A 770 -26.62 -30.88 -9.81
N PHE A 771 -25.81 -30.06 -9.13
CA PHE A 771 -25.95 -28.60 -9.21
C PHE A 771 -25.41 -28.08 -10.52
N LEU A 772 -26.29 -27.52 -11.34
CA LEU A 772 -25.92 -27.01 -12.67
C LEU A 772 -25.18 -25.66 -12.56
N ARG A 773 -25.18 -25.02 -11.41
CA ARG A 773 -24.58 -23.69 -11.17
C ARG A 773 -25.10 -22.59 -12.09
N LYS A 774 -26.27 -22.79 -12.69
CA LYS A 774 -26.95 -21.83 -13.57
C LYS A 774 -28.08 -21.15 -12.81
N ILE A 775 -28.07 -19.83 -12.79
CA ILE A 775 -29.15 -19.00 -12.25
C ILE A 775 -30.26 -18.93 -13.29
N VAL A 776 -31.48 -19.23 -12.88
CA VAL A 776 -32.66 -19.22 -13.75
C VAL A 776 -33.79 -18.42 -13.06
N PRO A 777 -34.69 -17.75 -13.85
CA PRO A 777 -35.84 -17.05 -13.28
C PRO A 777 -36.79 -18.01 -12.57
N GLY A 778 -37.52 -17.52 -11.56
CA GLY A 778 -38.52 -18.23 -10.80
C GLY A 778 -38.03 -18.65 -9.40
N ALA A 779 -38.98 -18.96 -8.53
CA ALA A 779 -38.72 -19.49 -7.19
C ALA A 779 -38.56 -21.01 -7.24
N THR A 780 -37.87 -21.59 -6.23
CA THR A 780 -37.92 -23.02 -5.94
C THR A 780 -38.43 -23.24 -4.54
N ASP A 781 -39.36 -24.17 -4.40
CA ASP A 781 -39.93 -24.56 -3.10
C ASP A 781 -39.22 -25.76 -2.50
N ASP A 782 -38.27 -26.37 -3.23
CA ASP A 782 -37.54 -27.55 -2.79
C ASP A 782 -36.44 -27.19 -1.78
N SER A 783 -36.45 -27.86 -0.64
CA SER A 783 -35.37 -27.84 0.36
C SER A 783 -34.32 -28.90 0.00
N TYR A 784 -33.06 -28.49 -0.17
CA TYR A 784 -31.98 -29.38 -0.57
C TYR A 784 -30.99 -29.67 0.56
N GLY A 785 -31.25 -29.28 1.81
CA GLY A 785 -30.32 -29.41 2.95
C GLY A 785 -29.93 -30.87 3.21
N ILE A 786 -30.93 -31.79 3.15
CA ILE A 786 -30.70 -33.23 3.39
C ILE A 786 -29.82 -33.85 2.28
N GLU A 787 -30.02 -33.43 1.04
CA GLU A 787 -29.20 -33.91 -0.08
C GLU A 787 -27.74 -33.41 0.00
N VAL A 788 -27.54 -32.18 0.44
CA VAL A 788 -26.20 -31.64 0.73
C VAL A 788 -25.54 -32.40 1.89
N ALA A 789 -26.28 -32.73 2.94
CA ALA A 789 -25.81 -33.53 4.05
C ALA A 789 -25.37 -34.95 3.60
N LYS A 790 -26.12 -35.56 2.67
CA LYS A 790 -25.74 -36.82 2.03
C LYS A 790 -24.44 -36.71 1.25
N LEU A 791 -24.28 -35.66 0.45
CA LEU A 791 -23.04 -35.37 -0.30
C LEU A 791 -21.83 -35.12 0.63
N ALA A 792 -22.05 -34.53 1.78
CA ALA A 792 -21.03 -34.31 2.80
C ALA A 792 -20.60 -35.58 3.55
N GLY A 793 -21.27 -36.72 3.29
CA GLY A 793 -20.91 -38.02 3.88
C GLY A 793 -21.60 -38.32 5.22
N ILE A 794 -22.68 -37.64 5.57
CA ILE A 794 -23.49 -37.99 6.74
C ILE A 794 -24.10 -39.40 6.56
N PRO A 795 -24.07 -40.27 7.63
CA PRO A 795 -24.54 -41.63 7.53
C PRO A 795 -26.00 -41.71 7.02
N ASN A 796 -26.29 -42.69 6.17
CA ASN A 796 -27.59 -42.85 5.51
C ASN A 796 -28.76 -43.03 6.52
N THR A 797 -28.50 -43.63 7.70
CA THR A 797 -29.48 -43.75 8.76
C THR A 797 -29.96 -42.42 9.29
N VAL A 798 -29.05 -41.42 9.41
CA VAL A 798 -29.37 -40.03 9.81
C VAL A 798 -30.13 -39.34 8.70
N ILE A 799 -29.70 -39.53 7.44
CA ILE A 799 -30.36 -38.95 6.24
C ILE A 799 -31.79 -39.44 6.10
N SER A 800 -32.03 -40.77 6.28
CA SER A 800 -33.40 -41.32 6.21
C SER A 800 -34.30 -40.74 7.30
N ARG A 801 -33.79 -40.67 8.54
CA ARG A 801 -34.57 -40.09 9.64
C ARG A 801 -34.81 -38.57 9.46
N ALA A 802 -33.86 -37.85 8.89
CA ALA A 802 -34.03 -36.41 8.58
C ALA A 802 -35.12 -36.19 7.54
N ARG A 803 -35.31 -37.06 6.55
CA ARG A 803 -36.40 -36.99 5.57
C ARG A 803 -37.77 -37.24 6.23
N GLU A 804 -37.86 -38.27 7.09
CA GLU A 804 -39.07 -38.51 7.84
C GLU A 804 -39.50 -37.29 8.70
N ILE A 805 -38.54 -36.74 9.42
CA ILE A 805 -38.78 -35.52 10.24
C ILE A 805 -39.20 -34.34 9.38
N LEU A 806 -38.59 -34.17 8.20
CA LEU A 806 -38.98 -33.08 7.29
C LEU A 806 -40.40 -33.22 6.81
N GLU A 807 -40.86 -34.45 6.45
CA GLU A 807 -42.22 -34.72 6.06
C GLU A 807 -43.21 -34.48 7.23
N GLU A 808 -42.83 -34.83 8.48
CA GLU A 808 -43.62 -34.52 9.69
C GLU A 808 -43.76 -33.00 9.88
N LEU A 809 -42.67 -32.23 9.74
CA LEU A 809 -42.70 -30.76 9.93
C LEU A 809 -43.50 -30.03 8.79
N GLU A 810 -43.40 -30.48 7.56
CA GLU A 810 -44.13 -29.92 6.43
C GLU A 810 -45.64 -30.20 6.58
N ALA A 811 -46.01 -31.37 7.10
CA ALA A 811 -47.41 -31.70 7.39
C ALA A 811 -48.00 -30.87 8.54
N GLU A 812 -47.19 -30.51 9.53
CA GLU A 812 -47.57 -29.63 10.65
C GLU A 812 -47.64 -28.15 10.21
N GLY A 813 -46.67 -27.69 9.36
CA GLY A 813 -46.64 -26.33 8.84
C GLY A 813 -47.81 -25.96 7.93
N GLY A 814 -48.37 -26.93 7.22
CA GLY A 814 -49.57 -26.74 6.37
C GLY A 814 -50.84 -26.37 7.14
N ARG A 815 -50.89 -26.52 8.45
CA ARG A 815 -52.03 -26.12 9.30
C ARG A 815 -51.99 -24.66 9.75
N VAL A 816 -50.92 -23.93 9.59
CA VAL A 816 -50.77 -22.50 10.01
C VAL A 816 -51.17 -21.52 8.89
N GLN A 817 -51.36 -21.96 7.67
CA GLN A 817 -51.71 -21.07 6.54
C GLN A 817 -53.18 -20.62 6.42
N MET A 818 -54.06 -20.99 7.35
CA MET A 818 -55.46 -20.58 7.32
C MET A 818 -55.86 -19.71 8.51
N VAL A 819 -55.20 -18.61 8.76
CA VAL A 819 -55.72 -17.53 9.62
C VAL A 819 -55.29 -16.17 9.07
N ALA A 820 -56.30 -15.43 8.58
CA ALA A 820 -56.47 -13.99 8.49
C ALA A 820 -55.76 -13.23 7.35
N GLU A 821 -56.49 -13.09 6.27
CA GLU A 821 -56.63 -11.80 5.64
C GLU A 821 -57.31 -10.84 6.65
N VAL A 822 -56.50 -10.05 7.34
CA VAL A 822 -56.97 -8.83 7.97
C VAL A 822 -56.43 -7.67 7.16
N ALA A 823 -57.36 -6.89 6.60
CA ALA A 823 -57.08 -5.67 5.89
C ALA A 823 -56.11 -4.81 6.70
N ALA A 824 -55.04 -4.42 6.11
CA ALA A 824 -54.11 -3.46 6.66
C ALA A 824 -54.82 -2.08 6.69
N ASP A 825 -55.31 -1.71 7.83
CA ASP A 825 -55.69 -0.32 8.11
C ASP A 825 -54.42 0.52 8.15
N ASP A 826 -54.43 1.56 7.32
CA ASP A 826 -53.37 2.56 7.25
C ASP A 826 -53.20 3.26 8.63
N GLN A 827 -52.31 2.73 9.48
CA GLN A 827 -51.77 3.51 10.59
C GLN A 827 -50.64 4.42 10.07
N VAL A 828 -51.08 5.59 9.57
CA VAL A 828 -50.20 6.71 9.31
C VAL A 828 -49.59 7.15 10.65
N SER A 829 -48.28 7.02 10.79
CA SER A 829 -47.54 7.51 11.96
C SER A 829 -47.83 9.01 12.15
N MET A 830 -48.07 9.45 13.41
CA MET A 830 -48.33 10.84 13.73
C MET A 830 -47.20 11.80 13.28
N MET A 831 -45.98 11.29 13.05
CA MET A 831 -44.86 12.03 12.46
C MET A 831 -45.00 12.25 10.95
N ASP A 832 -45.59 11.31 10.19
CA ASP A 832 -45.82 11.46 8.76
C ASP A 832 -46.91 12.50 8.44
N LEU A 833 -47.89 12.64 9.30
CA LEU A 833 -48.94 13.66 9.19
C LEU A 833 -48.37 15.07 9.37
N THR A 834 -47.48 15.28 10.33
CA THR A 834 -46.84 16.58 10.58
C THR A 834 -45.93 16.98 9.40
N GLY A 835 -45.17 16.04 8.85
CA GLY A 835 -44.32 16.22 7.65
C GLY A 835 -45.14 16.59 6.41
N GLN A 836 -46.24 15.91 6.15
CA GLN A 836 -47.13 16.22 5.04
C GLN A 836 -47.84 17.60 5.19
N GLN A 837 -48.21 18.00 6.40
CA GLN A 837 -48.77 19.33 6.66
C GLN A 837 -47.77 20.46 6.43
N VAL A 838 -46.48 20.25 6.77
CA VAL A 838 -45.43 21.21 6.50
C VAL A 838 -45.13 21.34 5.01
N ILE A 839 -45.12 20.22 4.27
CA ILE A 839 -44.95 20.22 2.82
C ILE A 839 -46.11 20.93 2.12
N ALA A 840 -47.35 20.64 2.49
CA ALA A 840 -48.53 21.31 1.94
C ALA A 840 -48.57 22.83 2.25
N ALA A 841 -48.14 23.24 3.47
CA ALA A 841 -48.02 24.64 3.83
C ALA A 841 -46.87 25.34 3.05
N LEU A 842 -45.79 24.64 2.75
CA LEU A 842 -44.68 25.16 1.95
C LEU A 842 -45.06 25.33 0.47
N GLU A 843 -45.79 24.41 -0.11
CA GLU A 843 -46.32 24.47 -1.47
C GLU A 843 -47.35 25.58 -1.67
N ALA A 844 -48.11 25.97 -0.62
CA ALA A 844 -49.09 27.05 -0.65
C ALA A 844 -48.46 28.46 -0.60
N ILE A 845 -47.16 28.56 -0.36
CA ILE A 845 -46.44 29.83 -0.24
C ILE A 845 -45.97 30.29 -1.64
N THR A 846 -46.41 31.46 -2.06
CA THR A 846 -45.97 32.13 -3.30
C THR A 846 -44.81 33.06 -2.96
N VAL A 847 -43.57 32.58 -3.06
CA VAL A 847 -42.37 33.26 -2.60
C VAL A 847 -42.14 34.60 -3.28
N GLU A 848 -42.59 34.76 -4.53
CA GLU A 848 -42.44 35.95 -5.32
C GLU A 848 -43.27 37.17 -4.84
N THR A 849 -44.28 36.94 -3.98
CA THR A 849 -45.17 37.97 -3.47
C THR A 849 -44.91 38.36 -2.00
N LEU A 850 -43.95 37.68 -1.34
CA LEU A 850 -43.64 37.93 0.07
C LEU A 850 -42.56 39.00 0.26
N THR A 851 -42.80 39.85 1.24
CA THR A 851 -41.76 40.75 1.77
C THR A 851 -40.79 39.95 2.65
N PRO A 852 -39.55 40.42 2.88
CA PRO A 852 -38.58 39.71 3.72
C PRO A 852 -39.09 39.39 5.16
N ILE A 853 -39.92 40.27 5.70
CA ILE A 853 -40.51 40.09 7.04
C ILE A 853 -41.60 38.98 7.02
N GLU A 854 -42.41 38.95 5.97
CA GLU A 854 -43.43 37.94 5.79
C GLU A 854 -42.80 36.56 5.53
N ALA A 855 -41.74 36.50 4.73
CA ALA A 855 -40.99 35.26 4.51
C ALA A 855 -40.40 34.70 5.81
N MET A 856 -39.83 35.55 6.67
CA MET A 856 -39.35 35.14 8.01
C MET A 856 -40.48 34.64 8.91
N ASN A 857 -41.64 35.26 8.86
CA ASN A 857 -42.80 34.82 9.64
C ASN A 857 -43.35 33.48 9.16
N GLU A 858 -43.39 33.24 7.86
CA GLU A 858 -43.80 31.95 7.30
C GLU A 858 -42.79 30.85 7.63
N LEU A 859 -41.50 31.13 7.54
CA LEU A 859 -40.45 30.18 7.99
C LEU A 859 -40.55 29.84 9.47
N TYR A 860 -40.90 30.84 10.32
CA TYR A 860 -41.09 30.61 11.75
C TYR A 860 -42.36 29.74 12.04
N LYS A 861 -43.44 29.93 11.26
CA LYS A 861 -44.66 29.10 11.35
C LYS A 861 -44.36 27.65 10.95
N LEU A 862 -43.66 27.45 9.81
CA LEU A 862 -43.26 26.11 9.34
C LEU A 862 -42.36 25.41 10.35
N LYS A 863 -41.40 26.13 10.96
CA LYS A 863 -40.55 25.57 12.01
C LYS A 863 -41.32 25.19 13.27
N LYS A 864 -42.38 25.94 13.62
CA LYS A 864 -43.23 25.65 14.77
C LYS A 864 -44.18 24.46 14.53
N MET A 865 -44.49 24.15 13.26
CA MET A 865 -45.24 22.95 12.89
C MET A 865 -44.38 21.66 12.94
N LEU A 866 -43.07 21.78 12.94
CA LEU A 866 -42.13 20.67 13.09
C LEU A 866 -41.79 20.38 14.56
N GLN A 867 -42.10 21.24 15.49
CA GLN A 867 -41.95 21.04 16.93
C GLN A 867 -43.23 20.45 17.56
#